data_e425b6d2084839c46cfea26746a0fc7a
#
_entry.id   e425b6d2084839c46cfea26746a0fc7a
#
_cell.length_a   1.000
_cell.length_b   1.000
_cell.length_c   1.000
_cell.angle_alpha   90.00
_cell.angle_beta   90.00
_cell.angle_gamma   90.00
#
_symmetry.space_group_name_H-M   'P 1'
#
loop_
_entity.id
_entity.type
_entity.pdbx_description
1 polymer ?
#
loop_
_entity_poly.entity_id
_entity_poly.type
_entity_poly.pdbx_seq_one_letter_code
_entity_poly.pdbx_strand_id
1 'polypeptide(L)'
;MLPLALLLLAADPDAARLDRIAPAVEAAIAANECPGAVVVVVQADRVVYRRAFGQRTAATPMTPDTVFDLASLTKPVATAASVMRLVEQGKLRLGDPVAKHWPAFAANGKAGVTVEQCLLHTSGLIADNAIGDYAGGRDAALAKVAGLPLTAPAGTRFTYSDVGFITLGEVVARASGKPLDQFARDELFAPLKMTDTGYTPNAELAKRAAPTETRNGADMLGTVHDPRAFALGGVAGHAGLFGTADDLARFARMLLKGGELDGVRVLSPLAVKLYTDPRPVPGGANLLRSRGWDVNTGFSAPRGELFPAGDGFGHTGFTGTSIWIDPPSSTAVILLTSRLHGRGTAANVTELRRTLGTVAASAAPAAVRTTRPDTPPPVAAPAPRPPVLTGIDVLARDQFKALAGRKIGLVTNHTGRAADGTPTIDLLAKADGVKLVALFSPEHGIRGELDEKVGDTTDARTGLPVYSLYGTRTKPTAEQLQGIDTLVYDIQDIGCRFYTYISTLGLLLETAREHKLKVVVLDRPNPLGGVVVEGPVRDAGRESFVAYHPLPLRHGLTVGELATLFNRDRALGVDLTVVRCENWRRGDTFDRTGLTWRNPSPNMRHLTAALVYPGVGVLETTNVSVGRGTERPFEWVGAPWLDGRALAAELNGRGLPGVRFVPVGRTPVSSVHKGKPCGGVDLIVTDWAAVRPVPLGLHMAAALRKLHPAEWETKNLDRLLVHQATFDGLVAGRPVAELERAWRPGLERFAAGRAGVLLYGE
;
A
#
# COMPACT_ATOMS: atom_id res chain seq x y z
N MET A 1 -70.71 8.84 -5.61
CA MET A 1 -69.90 7.67 -5.84
C MET A 1 -68.59 8.12 -6.44
N LEU A 2 -67.55 8.30 -5.59
CA LEU A 2 -66.14 8.53 -6.04
C LEU A 2 -65.49 7.16 -6.20
N PRO A 3 -64.73 6.90 -7.26
CA PRO A 3 -64.00 5.66 -7.39
C PRO A 3 -62.72 5.70 -6.48
N LEU A 4 -62.62 4.68 -5.65
CA LEU A 4 -61.44 4.38 -4.84
C LEU A 4 -60.30 4.00 -5.79
N ALA A 5 -59.36 4.90 -6.04
CA ALA A 5 -58.12 4.58 -6.76
C ALA A 5 -57.24 3.71 -5.86
N LEU A 6 -57.17 2.41 -6.21
CA LEU A 6 -56.18 1.50 -5.65
C LEU A 6 -54.79 1.96 -6.08
N LEU A 7 -54.06 2.64 -5.20
CA LEU A 7 -52.65 2.84 -5.39
C LEU A 7 -51.96 1.46 -5.24
N LEU A 8 -51.67 0.83 -6.34
CA LEU A 8 -50.65 -0.21 -6.42
C LEU A 8 -49.31 0.48 -6.07
N LEU A 9 -48.85 0.29 -4.84
CA LEU A 9 -47.48 0.58 -4.50
C LEU A 9 -46.60 -0.33 -5.39
N ALA A 10 -46.06 0.25 -6.47
CA ALA A 10 -44.99 -0.39 -7.21
C ALA A 10 -43.89 -0.74 -6.22
N ALA A 11 -43.51 -2.01 -6.11
CA ALA A 11 -42.40 -2.45 -5.32
C ALA A 11 -41.18 -1.63 -5.73
N ASP A 12 -40.46 -1.05 -4.76
CA ASP A 12 -39.23 -0.29 -5.01
C ASP A 12 -38.28 -1.19 -5.81
N PRO A 13 -37.91 -0.85 -7.06
CA PRO A 13 -37.11 -1.72 -7.92
C PRO A 13 -35.73 -2.04 -7.27
N ASP A 14 -35.28 -1.22 -6.32
CA ASP A 14 -34.04 -1.46 -5.60
C ASP A 14 -34.21 -2.49 -4.45
N ALA A 15 -35.39 -2.60 -3.85
CA ALA A 15 -35.69 -3.64 -2.87
C ALA A 15 -35.64 -5.06 -3.49
N ALA A 16 -36.10 -5.23 -4.74
CA ALA A 16 -36.06 -6.52 -5.45
C ALA A 16 -34.60 -7.03 -5.68
N ARG A 17 -33.61 -6.17 -5.66
CA ARG A 17 -32.21 -6.60 -5.77
C ARG A 17 -31.70 -7.29 -4.52
N LEU A 18 -32.25 -6.96 -3.34
CA LEU A 18 -31.91 -7.61 -2.07
C LEU A 18 -32.44 -9.04 -1.98
N ASP A 19 -33.40 -9.46 -2.82
CA ASP A 19 -33.88 -10.84 -2.89
C ASP A 19 -32.77 -11.82 -3.28
N ARG A 20 -31.69 -11.35 -3.92
CA ARG A 20 -30.50 -12.15 -4.25
C ARG A 20 -29.69 -12.57 -3.01
N ILE A 21 -29.95 -12.00 -1.84
CA ILE A 21 -29.33 -12.39 -0.57
C ILE A 21 -29.74 -13.81 -0.20
N ALA A 22 -31.03 -14.15 -0.34
CA ALA A 22 -31.53 -15.44 0.08
C ALA A 22 -30.83 -16.61 -0.63
N PRO A 23 -30.78 -16.67 -1.98
CA PRO A 23 -30.11 -17.76 -2.68
C PRO A 23 -28.60 -17.87 -2.29
N ALA A 24 -27.94 -16.75 -2.06
CA ALA A 24 -26.51 -16.76 -1.67
C ALA A 24 -26.28 -17.39 -0.29
N VAL A 25 -27.15 -17.07 0.69
CA VAL A 25 -27.05 -17.65 2.04
C VAL A 25 -27.45 -19.13 2.01
N GLU A 26 -28.50 -19.48 1.29
CA GLU A 26 -28.98 -20.86 1.15
C GLU A 26 -27.94 -21.75 0.47
N ALA A 27 -27.22 -21.23 -0.54
CA ALA A 27 -26.12 -21.92 -1.19
C ALA A 27 -24.95 -22.17 -0.22
N ALA A 28 -24.57 -21.19 0.61
CA ALA A 28 -23.53 -21.35 1.61
C ALA A 28 -23.90 -22.39 2.70
N ILE A 29 -25.18 -22.43 3.10
CA ILE A 29 -25.70 -23.45 4.03
C ILE A 29 -25.64 -24.85 3.35
N ALA A 30 -26.09 -24.96 2.10
CA ALA A 30 -26.04 -26.20 1.34
C ALA A 30 -24.60 -26.69 1.11
N ALA A 31 -23.65 -25.78 0.90
CA ALA A 31 -22.23 -26.06 0.81
C ALA A 31 -21.57 -26.37 2.17
N ASN A 32 -22.33 -26.40 3.25
CA ASN A 32 -21.85 -26.65 4.61
C ASN A 32 -20.83 -25.62 5.12
N GLU A 33 -20.87 -24.37 4.63
CA GLU A 33 -20.00 -23.28 5.09
C GLU A 33 -20.47 -22.69 6.43
N CYS A 34 -21.77 -22.73 6.71
CA CYS A 34 -22.39 -22.33 7.97
C CYS A 34 -23.71 -23.09 8.25
N PRO A 35 -24.15 -23.21 9.52
CA PRO A 35 -25.40 -23.90 9.86
C PRO A 35 -26.65 -23.07 9.54
N GLY A 36 -26.50 -21.77 9.57
CA GLY A 36 -27.53 -20.77 9.38
C GLY A 36 -26.96 -19.39 9.61
N ALA A 37 -27.71 -18.36 9.28
CA ALA A 37 -27.27 -16.98 9.38
C ALA A 37 -28.44 -16.03 9.63
N VAL A 38 -28.12 -14.86 10.19
CA VAL A 38 -28.99 -13.68 10.20
C VAL A 38 -28.34 -12.60 9.37
N VAL A 39 -29.08 -12.06 8.39
CA VAL A 39 -28.63 -10.97 7.53
C VAL A 39 -29.52 -9.76 7.72
N VAL A 40 -28.89 -8.61 7.94
CA VAL A 40 -29.57 -7.30 8.02
C VAL A 40 -28.88 -6.32 7.08
N VAL A 41 -29.69 -5.61 6.29
CA VAL A 41 -29.22 -4.46 5.50
C VAL A 41 -29.95 -3.20 5.96
N VAL A 42 -29.17 -2.16 6.24
CA VAL A 42 -29.64 -0.82 6.57
C VAL A 42 -29.39 0.09 5.38
N GLN A 43 -30.37 0.90 5.00
CA GLN A 43 -30.22 1.96 4.00
C GLN A 43 -31.01 3.20 4.44
N ALA A 44 -30.41 4.36 4.27
CA ALA A 44 -31.05 5.67 4.56
C ALA A 44 -31.80 5.65 5.92
N ASP A 45 -31.14 5.21 6.98
CA ASP A 45 -31.65 5.12 8.37
C ASP A 45 -32.80 4.12 8.59
N ARG A 46 -33.02 3.18 7.69
CA ARG A 46 -34.03 2.12 7.84
C ARG A 46 -33.42 0.74 7.62
N VAL A 47 -33.97 -0.25 8.33
CA VAL A 47 -33.71 -1.66 8.02
C VAL A 47 -34.55 -2.02 6.81
N VAL A 48 -33.89 -2.27 5.66
CA VAL A 48 -34.55 -2.60 4.38
C VAL A 48 -34.56 -4.09 4.10
N TYR A 49 -33.73 -4.85 4.78
CA TYR A 49 -33.69 -6.33 4.70
C TYR A 49 -33.36 -6.88 6.08
N ARG A 50 -34.12 -7.90 6.53
CA ARG A 50 -33.94 -8.58 7.82
C ARG A 50 -34.47 -9.99 7.71
N ARG A 51 -33.57 -10.98 7.68
CA ARG A 51 -33.98 -12.38 7.50
C ARG A 51 -33.03 -13.34 8.20
N ALA A 52 -33.59 -14.41 8.78
CA ALA A 52 -32.84 -15.54 9.31
C ALA A 52 -32.96 -16.74 8.39
N PHE A 53 -31.91 -17.56 8.32
CA PHE A 53 -31.78 -18.72 7.44
C PHE A 53 -31.20 -19.91 8.18
N GLY A 54 -31.59 -21.11 7.81
CA GLY A 54 -31.04 -22.36 8.32
C GLY A 54 -31.34 -22.61 9.80
N GLN A 55 -30.39 -23.28 10.46
CA GLN A 55 -30.55 -23.78 11.82
C GLN A 55 -29.64 -23.06 12.80
N ARG A 56 -30.14 -22.76 14.00
CA ARG A 56 -29.36 -22.27 15.16
C ARG A 56 -28.68 -23.45 15.87
N THR A 57 -29.46 -24.51 16.14
CA THR A 57 -28.99 -25.80 16.62
C THR A 57 -29.52 -26.91 15.74
N ALA A 58 -29.12 -28.16 15.93
CA ALA A 58 -29.69 -29.29 15.13
C ALA A 58 -31.22 -29.38 15.19
N ALA A 59 -31.84 -28.90 16.28
CA ALA A 59 -33.29 -29.00 16.53
C ALA A 59 -34.04 -27.66 16.46
N THR A 60 -33.32 -26.53 16.33
CA THR A 60 -33.92 -25.21 16.48
C THR A 60 -33.59 -24.34 15.28
N PRO A 61 -34.60 -23.78 14.57
CA PRO A 61 -34.31 -22.86 13.46
C PRO A 61 -33.62 -21.57 13.93
N MET A 62 -32.89 -20.96 13.03
CA MET A 62 -32.33 -19.62 13.21
C MET A 62 -33.47 -18.60 13.27
N THR A 63 -33.40 -17.68 14.19
CA THR A 63 -34.36 -16.59 14.34
C THR A 63 -33.68 -15.23 14.23
N PRO A 64 -34.38 -14.16 13.79
CA PRO A 64 -33.75 -12.85 13.65
C PRO A 64 -33.18 -12.26 14.96
N ASP A 65 -33.68 -12.68 16.12
CA ASP A 65 -33.25 -12.30 17.46
C ASP A 65 -32.19 -13.25 18.06
N THR A 66 -31.64 -14.15 17.24
CA THR A 66 -30.53 -15.02 17.66
C THR A 66 -29.33 -14.19 18.10
N VAL A 67 -28.79 -14.54 19.26
CA VAL A 67 -27.60 -13.93 19.82
C VAL A 67 -26.35 -14.68 19.34
N PHE A 68 -25.31 -13.94 18.97
CA PHE A 68 -24.06 -14.51 18.44
C PHE A 68 -22.86 -14.04 19.25
N ASP A 69 -21.87 -14.91 19.38
CA ASP A 69 -20.51 -14.48 19.74
C ASP A 69 -19.95 -13.64 18.59
N LEU A 70 -19.80 -12.33 18.83
CA LEU A 70 -19.38 -11.37 17.83
C LEU A 70 -17.87 -11.43 17.54
N ALA A 71 -17.12 -12.19 18.34
CA ALA A 71 -15.67 -12.36 18.20
C ALA A 71 -14.95 -11.01 18.02
N SER A 72 -14.17 -10.86 16.96
CA SER A 72 -13.39 -9.63 16.72
C SER A 72 -14.22 -8.37 16.41
N LEU A 73 -15.53 -8.47 16.20
CA LEU A 73 -16.38 -7.28 16.17
C LEU A 73 -16.41 -6.56 17.55
N THR A 74 -16.01 -7.24 18.60
CA THR A 74 -15.74 -6.64 19.93
C THR A 74 -14.80 -5.44 19.80
N LYS A 75 -13.79 -5.55 18.95
CA LYS A 75 -12.76 -4.50 18.78
C LYS A 75 -13.35 -3.15 18.39
N PRO A 76 -14.09 -3.04 17.26
CA PRO A 76 -14.69 -1.76 16.91
C PRO A 76 -15.91 -1.46 17.82
N VAL A 77 -16.86 -2.37 17.99
CA VAL A 77 -18.18 -2.07 18.56
C VAL A 77 -18.11 -1.72 20.05
N ALA A 78 -17.24 -2.40 20.82
CA ALA A 78 -17.09 -2.13 22.25
C ALA A 78 -15.82 -1.33 22.56
N THR A 79 -14.65 -1.85 22.22
CA THR A 79 -13.38 -1.33 22.75
C THR A 79 -13.00 0.00 22.10
N ALA A 80 -12.93 0.07 20.77
CA ALA A 80 -12.54 1.31 20.07
C ALA A 80 -13.61 2.40 20.25
N ALA A 81 -14.90 2.06 20.21
CA ALA A 81 -15.97 3.00 20.53
C ALA A 81 -15.86 3.57 21.96
N SER A 82 -15.51 2.72 22.95
CA SER A 82 -15.24 3.16 24.32
C SER A 82 -14.03 4.10 24.41
N VAL A 83 -12.96 3.78 23.68
CA VAL A 83 -11.79 4.69 23.56
C VAL A 83 -12.22 6.04 23.01
N MET A 84 -13.01 6.06 21.94
CA MET A 84 -13.48 7.31 21.32
C MET A 84 -14.39 8.11 22.27
N ARG A 85 -15.23 7.43 23.04
CA ARG A 85 -16.06 8.05 24.08
C ARG A 85 -15.20 8.71 25.17
N LEU A 86 -14.14 8.04 25.63
CA LEU A 86 -13.19 8.61 26.59
C LEU A 86 -12.39 9.78 26.02
N VAL A 87 -12.03 9.73 24.73
CA VAL A 87 -11.40 10.87 24.03
C VAL A 87 -12.33 12.08 24.04
N GLU A 88 -13.60 11.90 23.72
CA GLU A 88 -14.59 12.96 23.71
C GLU A 88 -14.84 13.54 25.13
N GLN A 89 -14.78 12.70 26.16
CA GLN A 89 -14.86 13.13 27.55
C GLN A 89 -13.58 13.83 28.06
N GLY A 90 -12.53 13.93 27.24
CA GLY A 90 -11.25 14.51 27.64
C GLY A 90 -10.43 13.66 28.61
N LYS A 91 -10.84 12.41 28.89
CA LYS A 91 -10.16 11.50 29.81
C LYS A 91 -8.99 10.74 29.19
N LEU A 92 -8.93 10.71 27.87
CA LEU A 92 -7.92 10.00 27.10
C LEU A 92 -7.57 10.78 25.84
N ARG A 93 -6.30 10.71 25.38
CA ARG A 93 -5.87 11.23 24.09
C ARG A 93 -5.35 10.08 23.23
N LEU A 94 -5.60 10.11 21.94
CA LEU A 94 -5.08 9.08 21.02
C LEU A 94 -3.56 8.97 21.02
N GLY A 95 -2.88 10.11 21.18
CA GLY A 95 -1.42 10.17 21.29
C GLY A 95 -0.87 9.87 22.70
N ASP A 96 -1.71 9.60 23.70
CA ASP A 96 -1.22 9.21 25.03
C ASP A 96 -0.45 7.88 24.92
N PRO A 97 0.74 7.78 25.54
CA PRO A 97 1.36 6.48 25.75
C PRO A 97 0.42 5.58 26.59
N VAL A 98 0.29 4.32 26.21
CA VAL A 98 -0.44 3.32 27.00
C VAL A 98 0.06 3.30 28.46
N ALA A 99 1.38 3.45 28.63
CA ALA A 99 2.02 3.49 29.95
C ALA A 99 1.53 4.63 30.86
N LYS A 100 0.95 5.70 30.33
CA LYS A 100 0.32 6.77 31.12
C LYS A 100 -0.87 6.25 31.92
N HIS A 101 -1.65 5.35 31.34
CA HIS A 101 -2.84 4.77 31.93
C HIS A 101 -2.54 3.42 32.61
N TRP A 102 -1.54 2.69 32.08
CA TRP A 102 -1.10 1.40 32.60
C TRP A 102 0.43 1.37 32.76
N PRO A 103 0.96 1.89 33.91
CA PRO A 103 2.42 2.06 34.09
C PRO A 103 3.25 0.80 33.89
N ALA A 104 2.74 -0.38 34.31
CA ALA A 104 3.43 -1.66 34.10
C ALA A 104 3.68 -2.00 32.62
N PHE A 105 2.90 -1.44 31.71
CA PHE A 105 3.06 -1.63 30.26
C PHE A 105 4.35 -1.01 29.72
N ALA A 106 4.99 -0.06 30.42
CA ALA A 106 6.23 0.59 29.98
C ALA A 106 7.41 -0.38 29.79
N ALA A 107 7.33 -1.57 30.40
CA ALA A 107 8.39 -2.58 30.34
C ALA A 107 8.76 -2.97 28.90
N ASN A 108 10.02 -3.43 28.72
CA ASN A 108 10.55 -3.98 27.48
C ASN A 108 10.40 -3.04 26.27
N GLY A 109 10.71 -1.74 26.47
CA GLY A 109 10.76 -0.75 25.40
C GLY A 109 9.40 -0.17 24.97
N LYS A 110 8.30 -0.45 25.69
CA LYS A 110 6.95 -0.04 25.32
C LYS A 110 6.50 1.32 25.87
N ALA A 111 7.37 2.06 26.56
CA ALA A 111 7.00 3.34 27.19
C ALA A 111 6.38 4.36 26.22
N GLY A 112 6.77 4.35 24.96
CA GLY A 112 6.30 5.26 23.90
C GLY A 112 5.16 4.71 23.03
N VAL A 113 4.69 3.49 23.26
CA VAL A 113 3.58 2.91 22.48
C VAL A 113 2.29 3.66 22.78
N THR A 114 1.62 4.19 21.74
CA THR A 114 0.41 5.03 21.92
C THR A 114 -0.88 4.23 21.80
N VAL A 115 -1.95 4.78 22.33
CA VAL A 115 -3.32 4.28 22.18
C VAL A 115 -3.71 4.18 20.71
N GLU A 116 -3.38 5.18 19.89
CA GLU A 116 -3.67 5.16 18.44
C GLU A 116 -2.95 4.03 17.72
N GLN A 117 -1.70 3.76 18.07
CA GLN A 117 -0.94 2.66 17.46
C GLN A 117 -1.56 1.29 17.79
N CYS A 118 -2.15 1.11 18.97
CA CYS A 118 -2.91 -0.09 19.29
C CYS A 118 -4.21 -0.18 18.47
N LEU A 119 -4.96 0.91 18.32
CA LEU A 119 -6.20 0.98 17.53
C LEU A 119 -5.95 0.68 16.04
N LEU A 120 -4.81 1.09 15.51
CA LEU A 120 -4.41 0.90 14.11
C LEU A 120 -3.63 -0.41 13.86
N HIS A 121 -3.40 -1.22 14.89
CA HIS A 121 -2.56 -2.42 14.84
C HIS A 121 -1.10 -2.15 14.36
N THR A 122 -0.57 -1.01 14.75
CA THR A 122 0.80 -0.59 14.43
C THR A 122 1.68 -0.43 15.68
N SER A 123 1.23 -0.95 16.81
CA SER A 123 1.93 -0.84 18.10
C SER A 123 3.26 -1.60 18.18
N GLY A 124 3.53 -2.52 17.23
CA GLY A 124 4.67 -3.42 17.29
C GLY A 124 4.48 -4.61 18.24
N LEU A 125 3.31 -4.75 18.86
CA LEU A 125 2.97 -5.90 19.68
C LEU A 125 2.77 -7.14 18.81
N ILE A 126 3.03 -8.31 19.40
CA ILE A 126 2.74 -9.62 18.77
C ILE A 126 1.24 -9.75 18.48
N ALA A 127 0.88 -10.53 17.46
CA ALA A 127 -0.52 -10.80 17.13
C ALA A 127 -1.26 -11.43 18.33
N ASP A 128 -0.71 -12.56 18.80
CA ASP A 128 -1.21 -13.37 19.92
C ASP A 128 -0.05 -13.84 20.80
N ASN A 129 -0.21 -13.81 22.11
CA ASN A 129 0.72 -14.46 23.04
C ASN A 129 0.26 -15.87 23.40
N ALA A 130 1.13 -16.65 24.04
CA ALA A 130 0.84 -18.04 24.37
C ALA A 130 -0.39 -18.17 25.29
N ILE A 131 -1.26 -19.16 25.01
CA ILE A 131 -2.43 -19.41 25.86
C ILE A 131 -2.06 -19.75 27.29
N GLY A 132 -0.91 -20.39 27.52
CA GLY A 132 -0.38 -20.68 28.86
C GLY A 132 -0.14 -19.43 29.73
N ASP A 133 0.03 -18.24 29.13
CA ASP A 133 0.17 -16.98 29.87
C ASP A 133 -1.09 -16.61 30.64
N TYR A 134 -2.22 -17.24 30.34
CA TYR A 134 -3.53 -16.99 30.93
C TYR A 134 -3.93 -17.98 32.02
N ALA A 135 -3.12 -19.02 32.29
CA ALA A 135 -3.46 -20.07 33.25
C ALA A 135 -3.56 -19.59 34.71
N GLY A 136 -2.91 -18.45 35.03
CA GLY A 136 -2.92 -17.87 36.40
C GLY A 136 -4.10 -16.93 36.70
N GLY A 137 -5.10 -16.87 35.82
CA GLY A 137 -6.24 -15.95 35.96
C GLY A 137 -5.94 -14.54 35.40
N ARG A 138 -6.94 -13.64 35.47
CA ARG A 138 -6.94 -12.34 34.83
C ARG A 138 -5.73 -11.48 35.18
N ASP A 139 -5.43 -11.29 36.47
CA ASP A 139 -4.36 -10.36 36.87
C ASP A 139 -2.97 -10.86 36.46
N ALA A 140 -2.73 -12.16 36.60
CA ALA A 140 -1.49 -12.79 36.15
C ALA A 140 -1.34 -12.70 34.61
N ALA A 141 -2.42 -12.92 33.86
CA ALA A 141 -2.43 -12.79 32.40
C ALA A 141 -2.15 -11.34 31.95
N LEU A 142 -2.77 -10.36 32.59
CA LEU A 142 -2.52 -8.94 32.31
C LEU A 142 -1.08 -8.54 32.64
N ALA A 143 -0.50 -9.07 33.73
CA ALA A 143 0.91 -8.86 34.06
C ALA A 143 1.84 -9.43 32.97
N LYS A 144 1.51 -10.62 32.41
CA LYS A 144 2.22 -11.19 31.25
C LYS A 144 2.11 -10.31 30.01
N VAL A 145 0.89 -9.86 29.67
CA VAL A 145 0.66 -8.94 28.54
C VAL A 145 1.46 -7.65 28.72
N ALA A 146 1.48 -7.05 29.90
CA ALA A 146 2.29 -5.88 30.20
C ALA A 146 3.80 -6.14 30.04
N GLY A 147 4.24 -7.36 30.29
CA GLY A 147 5.64 -7.79 30.17
C GLY A 147 6.08 -8.23 28.77
N LEU A 148 5.20 -8.33 27.79
CA LEU A 148 5.58 -8.76 26.42
C LEU A 148 6.56 -7.77 25.77
N PRO A 149 7.58 -8.24 25.02
CA PRO A 149 8.42 -7.39 24.20
C PRO A 149 7.69 -6.96 22.93
N LEU A 150 8.19 -5.90 22.28
CA LEU A 150 7.80 -5.57 20.92
C LEU A 150 8.47 -6.52 19.91
N THR A 151 7.75 -6.90 18.86
CA THR A 151 8.26 -7.68 17.73
C THR A 151 8.72 -6.81 16.56
N ALA A 152 8.37 -5.52 16.59
CA ALA A 152 8.82 -4.48 15.68
C ALA A 152 8.73 -3.12 16.39
N PRO A 153 9.52 -2.10 15.97
CA PRO A 153 9.34 -0.75 16.49
C PRO A 153 7.91 -0.25 16.27
N ALA A 154 7.38 0.44 17.27
CA ALA A 154 6.02 1.00 17.21
C ALA A 154 5.87 1.96 16.00
N GLY A 155 4.78 1.84 15.26
CA GLY A 155 4.49 2.63 14.07
C GLY A 155 5.11 2.12 12.75
N THR A 156 5.95 1.08 12.77
CA THR A 156 6.72 0.65 11.59
C THR A 156 6.12 -0.54 10.85
N ARG A 157 5.25 -1.31 11.49
CA ARG A 157 4.65 -2.52 10.92
C ARG A 157 3.18 -2.62 11.26
N PHE A 158 2.35 -2.96 10.28
CA PHE A 158 0.99 -3.43 10.50
C PHE A 158 1.02 -4.91 10.92
N THR A 159 0.53 -5.20 12.11
CA THR A 159 0.35 -6.56 12.61
C THR A 159 -0.99 -6.60 13.33
N TYR A 160 -1.99 -7.26 12.73
CA TYR A 160 -3.27 -7.47 13.40
C TYR A 160 -3.02 -8.12 14.76
N SER A 161 -3.33 -7.41 15.84
CA SER A 161 -2.91 -7.80 17.20
C SER A 161 -4.10 -7.83 18.17
N ASP A 162 -4.42 -9.00 18.66
CA ASP A 162 -5.36 -9.20 19.74
C ASP A 162 -4.78 -8.68 21.07
N VAL A 163 -3.47 -8.85 21.27
CA VAL A 163 -2.75 -8.30 22.42
C VAL A 163 -2.89 -6.77 22.51
N GLY A 164 -2.83 -6.07 21.36
CA GLY A 164 -3.07 -4.64 21.30
C GLY A 164 -4.47 -4.23 21.78
N PHE A 165 -5.48 -5.03 21.46
CA PHE A 165 -6.85 -4.77 21.89
C PHE A 165 -7.14 -5.25 23.32
N ILE A 166 -6.52 -6.33 23.81
CA ILE A 166 -6.50 -6.65 25.25
C ILE A 166 -5.95 -5.46 26.03
N THR A 167 -4.83 -4.88 25.56
CA THR A 167 -4.22 -3.66 26.14
C THR A 167 -5.20 -2.48 26.15
N LEU A 168 -5.92 -2.24 25.04
CA LEU A 168 -6.91 -1.15 24.97
C LEU A 168 -8.09 -1.37 25.94
N GLY A 169 -8.56 -2.61 26.10
CA GLY A 169 -9.58 -2.94 27.09
C GLY A 169 -9.17 -2.55 28.52
N GLU A 170 -7.91 -2.80 28.86
CA GLU A 170 -7.34 -2.41 30.16
C GLU A 170 -7.14 -0.88 30.26
N VAL A 171 -6.76 -0.20 29.17
CA VAL A 171 -6.71 1.27 29.11
C VAL A 171 -8.08 1.88 29.34
N VAL A 172 -9.14 1.34 28.74
CA VAL A 172 -10.52 1.81 28.98
C VAL A 172 -10.88 1.65 30.45
N ALA A 173 -10.61 0.50 31.04
CA ALA A 173 -10.95 0.26 32.44
C ALA A 173 -10.22 1.24 33.38
N ARG A 174 -8.94 1.48 33.18
CA ARG A 174 -8.13 2.39 33.97
C ARG A 174 -8.47 3.86 33.79
N ALA A 175 -8.70 4.28 32.55
CA ALA A 175 -9.03 5.68 32.24
C ALA A 175 -10.44 6.07 32.66
N SER A 176 -11.38 5.11 32.67
CA SER A 176 -12.77 5.34 33.07
C SER A 176 -13.03 5.10 34.56
N GLY A 177 -12.23 4.25 35.20
CA GLY A 177 -12.50 3.72 36.54
C GLY A 177 -13.60 2.63 36.59
N LYS A 178 -14.06 2.15 35.41
CA LYS A 178 -15.08 1.09 35.28
C LYS A 178 -14.54 -0.06 34.45
N PRO A 179 -14.83 -1.33 34.71
CA PRO A 179 -14.56 -2.44 33.80
C PRO A 179 -15.10 -2.17 32.41
N LEU A 180 -14.43 -2.72 31.36
CA LEU A 180 -14.78 -2.48 29.97
C LEU A 180 -16.24 -2.80 29.63
N ASP A 181 -16.76 -3.92 30.13
CA ASP A 181 -18.15 -4.35 29.91
C ASP A 181 -19.16 -3.37 30.50
N GLN A 182 -18.88 -2.88 31.71
CA GLN A 182 -19.74 -1.87 32.36
C GLN A 182 -19.68 -0.53 31.64
N PHE A 183 -18.46 -0.09 31.25
CA PHE A 183 -18.32 1.17 30.56
C PHE A 183 -19.02 1.14 29.19
N ALA A 184 -18.81 0.07 28.39
CA ALA A 184 -19.46 -0.08 27.10
C ALA A 184 -20.98 -0.17 27.20
N ARG A 185 -21.50 -0.91 28.21
CA ARG A 185 -22.93 -0.97 28.47
C ARG A 185 -23.50 0.41 28.79
N ASP A 186 -22.91 1.12 29.76
CA ASP A 186 -23.47 2.36 30.30
C ASP A 186 -23.36 3.52 29.29
N GLU A 187 -22.25 3.60 28.53
CA GLU A 187 -21.93 4.75 27.70
C GLU A 187 -22.30 4.55 26.21
N LEU A 188 -22.46 3.28 25.76
CA LEU A 188 -22.72 2.97 24.37
C LEU A 188 -24.04 2.19 24.19
N PHE A 189 -24.15 1.00 24.80
CA PHE A 189 -25.23 0.06 24.45
C PHE A 189 -26.58 0.48 25.04
N ALA A 190 -26.63 0.85 26.30
CA ALA A 190 -27.88 1.26 26.96
C ALA A 190 -28.47 2.54 26.32
N PRO A 191 -27.70 3.61 26.09
CA PRO A 191 -28.19 4.78 25.35
C PRO A 191 -28.74 4.46 23.96
N LEU A 192 -28.11 3.51 23.25
CA LEU A 192 -28.55 3.04 21.92
C LEU A 192 -29.68 2.02 22.00
N LYS A 193 -30.15 1.63 23.19
CA LYS A 193 -31.15 0.56 23.39
C LYS A 193 -30.72 -0.76 22.72
N MET A 194 -29.45 -1.09 22.78
CA MET A 194 -28.87 -2.36 22.35
C MET A 194 -28.97 -3.35 23.50
N THR A 195 -30.17 -3.81 23.78
CA THR A 195 -30.51 -4.56 25.01
C THR A 195 -30.01 -6.00 25.00
N ASP A 196 -29.72 -6.54 23.81
CA ASP A 196 -29.24 -7.90 23.60
C ASP A 196 -27.73 -7.96 23.33
N THR A 197 -27.05 -6.80 23.48
CA THR A 197 -25.59 -6.69 23.29
C THR A 197 -24.86 -6.48 24.59
N GLY A 198 -23.86 -7.33 24.86
CA GLY A 198 -23.04 -7.25 26.06
C GLY A 198 -22.06 -8.40 26.18
N TYR A 199 -21.24 -8.32 27.21
CA TYR A 199 -20.34 -9.41 27.61
C TYR A 199 -21.08 -10.40 28.53
N THR A 200 -20.62 -11.64 28.55
CA THR A 200 -21.13 -12.68 29.45
C THR A 200 -22.66 -12.72 29.49
N PRO A 201 -23.32 -13.16 28.40
CA PRO A 201 -24.79 -13.19 28.32
C PRO A 201 -25.43 -13.85 29.53
N ASN A 202 -26.50 -13.26 30.04
CA ASN A 202 -27.31 -13.87 31.10
C ASN A 202 -28.04 -15.11 30.57
N ALA A 203 -28.70 -15.86 31.49
CA ALA A 203 -29.38 -17.10 31.14
C ALA A 203 -30.45 -16.95 30.05
N GLU A 204 -31.16 -15.81 29.98
CA GLU A 204 -32.19 -15.56 28.95
C GLU A 204 -31.57 -15.31 27.59
N LEU A 205 -30.48 -14.53 27.52
CA LEU A 205 -29.76 -14.33 26.26
C LEU A 205 -29.05 -15.61 25.81
N ALA A 206 -28.50 -16.39 26.74
CA ALA A 206 -27.85 -17.67 26.42
C ALA A 206 -28.82 -18.68 25.79
N LYS A 207 -30.12 -18.70 26.16
CA LYS A 207 -31.15 -19.54 25.53
C LYS A 207 -31.35 -19.20 24.03
N ARG A 208 -31.14 -17.95 23.66
CA ARG A 208 -31.24 -17.49 22.27
C ARG A 208 -29.91 -17.51 21.53
N ALA A 209 -28.79 -17.87 22.22
CA ALA A 209 -27.49 -17.87 21.59
C ALA A 209 -27.34 -19.01 20.57
N ALA A 210 -26.69 -18.70 19.44
CA ALA A 210 -26.20 -19.74 18.54
C ALA A 210 -24.97 -20.39 19.20
N PRO A 211 -24.84 -21.72 19.16
CA PRO A 211 -23.65 -22.40 19.62
C PRO A 211 -22.43 -21.89 18.87
N THR A 212 -21.37 -21.50 19.57
CA THR A 212 -20.14 -21.01 18.94
C THR A 212 -19.33 -22.16 18.39
N GLU A 213 -19.15 -23.19 19.21
CA GLU A 213 -18.52 -24.46 18.87
C GLU A 213 -18.98 -25.56 19.83
N THR A 214 -18.57 -26.81 19.58
CA THR A 214 -18.69 -27.91 20.55
C THR A 214 -17.35 -28.10 21.23
N ARG A 215 -17.30 -27.97 22.57
CA ARG A 215 -16.11 -28.14 23.39
C ARG A 215 -16.37 -29.21 24.44
N ASN A 216 -15.49 -30.23 24.50
CA ASN A 216 -15.64 -31.37 25.43
C ASN A 216 -17.02 -32.06 25.33
N GLY A 217 -17.57 -32.16 24.11
CA GLY A 217 -18.85 -32.83 23.85
C GLY A 217 -20.10 -31.98 24.18
N ALA A 218 -19.93 -30.72 24.60
CA ALA A 218 -21.04 -29.82 24.90
C ALA A 218 -21.01 -28.58 23.98
N ASP A 219 -22.17 -28.12 23.54
CA ASP A 219 -22.30 -26.90 22.77
C ASP A 219 -22.09 -25.67 23.65
N MET A 220 -21.23 -24.78 23.20
CA MET A 220 -20.93 -23.51 23.90
C MET A 220 -22.03 -22.48 23.59
N LEU A 221 -22.99 -22.36 24.49
CA LEU A 221 -24.11 -21.40 24.42
C LEU A 221 -23.82 -20.18 25.33
N GLY A 222 -23.73 -19.01 24.73
CA GLY A 222 -23.42 -17.77 25.47
C GLY A 222 -22.04 -17.73 26.14
N THR A 223 -21.16 -18.65 25.73
CA THR A 223 -19.76 -18.71 26.19
C THR A 223 -18.84 -18.30 25.05
N VAL A 224 -17.91 -17.39 25.34
CA VAL A 224 -16.99 -16.86 24.33
C VAL A 224 -16.08 -17.95 23.74
N HIS A 225 -15.95 -17.97 22.42
CA HIS A 225 -15.08 -18.90 21.70
C HIS A 225 -13.60 -18.66 21.99
N ASP A 226 -13.17 -17.38 21.95
CA ASP A 226 -11.76 -17.02 22.10
C ASP A 226 -11.19 -17.50 23.44
N PRO A 227 -10.15 -18.35 23.46
CA PRO A 227 -9.66 -18.96 24.69
C PRO A 227 -8.99 -17.96 25.63
N ARG A 228 -8.43 -16.85 25.13
CA ARG A 228 -7.83 -15.80 25.95
C ARG A 228 -8.91 -14.95 26.60
N ALA A 229 -9.93 -14.57 25.83
CA ALA A 229 -11.09 -13.86 26.37
C ALA A 229 -11.82 -14.72 27.41
N PHE A 230 -11.98 -16.03 27.16
CA PHE A 230 -12.53 -16.96 28.12
C PHE A 230 -11.73 -16.99 29.43
N ALA A 231 -10.40 -17.11 29.34
CA ALA A 231 -9.52 -17.12 30.51
C ALA A 231 -9.47 -15.75 31.24
N LEU A 232 -9.83 -14.66 30.56
CA LEU A 232 -10.00 -13.32 31.13
C LEU A 232 -11.39 -13.11 31.77
N GLY A 233 -12.20 -14.17 31.93
CA GLY A 233 -13.54 -14.10 32.50
C GLY A 233 -14.63 -13.67 31.50
N GLY A 234 -14.40 -13.84 30.21
CA GLY A 234 -15.36 -13.49 29.14
C GLY A 234 -15.32 -12.02 28.73
N VAL A 235 -14.56 -11.18 29.43
CA VAL A 235 -14.46 -9.72 29.16
C VAL A 235 -13.06 -9.36 28.73
N ALA A 236 -12.87 -9.11 27.43
CA ALA A 236 -11.58 -8.70 26.87
C ALA A 236 -11.78 -7.67 25.75
N GLY A 237 -10.76 -6.86 25.50
CA GLY A 237 -10.85 -5.80 24.48
C GLY A 237 -10.87 -6.31 23.04
N HIS A 238 -10.42 -7.55 22.80
CA HIS A 238 -10.32 -8.12 21.46
C HIS A 238 -11.49 -9.05 21.07
N ALA A 239 -12.17 -9.65 22.07
CA ALA A 239 -13.26 -10.61 21.93
C ALA A 239 -14.12 -10.68 23.21
N GLY A 240 -15.25 -11.37 23.16
CA GLY A 240 -16.15 -11.60 24.32
C GLY A 240 -17.47 -10.87 24.22
N LEU A 241 -17.68 -9.99 23.25
CA LEU A 241 -18.96 -9.35 23.01
C LEU A 241 -19.93 -10.31 22.33
N PHE A 242 -21.15 -10.37 22.84
CA PHE A 242 -22.28 -11.03 22.23
C PHE A 242 -23.30 -10.00 21.76
N GLY A 243 -24.14 -10.34 20.79
CA GLY A 243 -25.19 -9.45 20.32
C GLY A 243 -26.01 -10.00 19.19
N THR A 244 -27.06 -9.26 18.81
CA THR A 244 -27.96 -9.55 17.70
C THR A 244 -27.66 -8.68 16.49
N ALA A 245 -28.15 -9.07 15.32
CA ALA A 245 -28.03 -8.27 14.11
C ALA A 245 -28.82 -6.95 14.21
N ASP A 246 -29.95 -6.95 14.92
CA ASP A 246 -30.74 -5.74 15.14
C ASP A 246 -30.00 -4.70 15.97
N ASP A 247 -29.32 -5.12 17.03
CA ASP A 247 -28.50 -4.21 17.85
C ASP A 247 -27.32 -3.63 17.07
N LEU A 248 -26.65 -4.48 16.26
CA LEU A 248 -25.59 -3.99 15.37
C LEU A 248 -26.13 -3.02 14.30
N ALA A 249 -27.36 -3.21 13.83
CA ALA A 249 -28.01 -2.27 12.93
C ALA A 249 -28.26 -0.91 13.62
N ARG A 250 -28.60 -0.89 14.91
CA ARG A 250 -28.69 0.36 15.70
C ARG A 250 -27.33 1.05 15.81
N PHE A 251 -26.29 0.29 16.08
CA PHE A 251 -24.93 0.82 16.14
C PHE A 251 -24.48 1.40 14.80
N ALA A 252 -24.72 0.68 13.69
CA ALA A 252 -24.42 1.15 12.34
C ALA A 252 -25.18 2.43 12.00
N ARG A 253 -26.48 2.49 12.30
CA ARG A 253 -27.32 3.70 12.08
C ARG A 253 -26.80 4.88 12.89
N MET A 254 -26.40 4.69 14.13
CA MET A 254 -25.77 5.73 14.96
C MET A 254 -24.53 6.31 14.26
N LEU A 255 -23.63 5.46 13.74
CA LEU A 255 -22.45 5.92 13.01
C LEU A 255 -22.80 6.65 11.71
N LEU A 256 -23.75 6.12 10.91
CA LEU A 256 -24.22 6.75 9.66
C LEU A 256 -24.87 8.12 9.91
N LYS A 257 -25.46 8.33 11.09
CA LYS A 257 -26.07 9.62 11.52
C LYS A 257 -25.12 10.53 12.29
N GLY A 258 -23.80 10.27 12.19
CA GLY A 258 -22.80 11.14 12.83
C GLY A 258 -22.84 11.08 14.36
N GLY A 259 -23.17 9.94 14.93
CA GLY A 259 -23.06 9.67 16.38
C GLY A 259 -24.37 9.81 17.17
N GLU A 260 -25.51 9.91 16.48
CA GLU A 260 -26.82 10.08 17.10
C GLU A 260 -27.83 9.04 16.58
N LEU A 261 -28.67 8.50 17.43
CA LEU A 261 -29.79 7.65 17.06
C LEU A 261 -30.98 7.91 17.98
N ASP A 262 -32.19 7.97 17.40
CA ASP A 262 -33.46 8.17 18.12
C ASP A 262 -33.42 9.36 19.11
N GLY A 263 -32.75 10.46 18.73
CA GLY A 263 -32.58 11.67 19.53
C GLY A 263 -31.51 11.56 20.64
N VAL A 264 -30.81 10.43 20.74
CA VAL A 264 -29.73 10.22 21.73
C VAL A 264 -28.37 10.31 21.05
N ARG A 265 -27.55 11.25 21.49
CA ARG A 265 -26.17 11.43 21.01
C ARG A 265 -25.20 10.65 21.88
N VAL A 266 -24.57 9.64 21.30
CA VAL A 266 -23.54 8.82 21.93
C VAL A 266 -22.14 9.33 21.64
N LEU A 267 -21.91 9.79 20.41
CA LEU A 267 -20.65 10.40 19.95
C LEU A 267 -20.95 11.71 19.21
N SER A 268 -20.06 12.67 19.24
CA SER A 268 -20.16 13.85 18.38
C SER A 268 -19.83 13.50 16.93
N PRO A 269 -20.30 14.29 15.92
CA PRO A 269 -19.93 14.09 14.53
C PRO A 269 -18.41 14.10 14.29
N LEU A 270 -17.68 14.92 15.04
CA LEU A 270 -16.21 14.97 14.95
C LEU A 270 -15.56 13.71 15.55
N ALA A 271 -16.12 13.15 16.64
CA ALA A 271 -15.65 11.89 17.18
C ALA A 271 -15.92 10.73 16.23
N VAL A 272 -17.10 10.67 15.60
CA VAL A 272 -17.41 9.68 14.56
C VAL A 272 -16.45 9.82 13.38
N LYS A 273 -16.25 11.04 12.87
CA LYS A 273 -15.29 11.29 11.79
C LYS A 273 -13.89 10.80 12.18
N LEU A 274 -13.40 11.16 13.36
CA LEU A 274 -12.10 10.73 13.86
C LEU A 274 -12.02 9.20 14.00
N TYR A 275 -13.08 8.56 14.44
CA TYR A 275 -13.18 7.12 14.64
C TYR A 275 -13.11 6.33 13.34
N THR A 276 -13.75 6.84 12.28
CA THR A 276 -13.93 6.15 11.00
C THR A 276 -13.01 6.64 9.89
N ASP A 277 -12.25 7.74 10.12
CA ASP A 277 -11.37 8.38 9.12
C ASP A 277 -10.25 7.42 8.69
N PRO A 278 -10.12 7.11 7.39
CA PRO A 278 -9.10 6.21 6.88
C PRO A 278 -7.67 6.69 7.19
N ARG A 279 -6.82 5.77 7.62
CA ARG A 279 -5.40 6.01 7.90
C ARG A 279 -4.54 4.99 7.18
N PRO A 280 -3.50 5.43 6.47
CA PRO A 280 -2.50 4.51 5.95
C PRO A 280 -1.81 3.75 7.09
N VAL A 281 -1.61 2.45 6.90
CA VAL A 281 -0.83 1.63 7.82
C VAL A 281 0.38 1.04 7.09
N PRO A 282 1.51 0.78 7.77
CA PRO A 282 2.70 0.22 7.15
C PRO A 282 2.43 -1.13 6.49
N GLY A 283 3.07 -1.41 5.34
CA GLY A 283 2.98 -2.70 4.64
C GLY A 283 2.46 -2.63 3.20
N GLY A 284 2.01 -1.45 2.75
CA GLY A 284 1.60 -1.23 1.35
C GLY A 284 0.94 0.12 1.16
N ALA A 285 1.07 0.70 -0.02
CA ALA A 285 0.57 2.04 -0.33
C ALA A 285 -0.96 2.20 -0.18
N ASN A 286 -1.69 1.10 -0.33
CA ASN A 286 -3.15 1.09 -0.29
C ASN A 286 -3.74 0.39 0.94
N LEU A 287 -2.91 0.06 1.94
CA LEU A 287 -3.41 -0.52 3.17
C LEU A 287 -3.98 0.58 4.06
N LEU A 288 -5.30 0.55 4.23
CA LEU A 288 -6.02 1.54 5.02
C LEU A 288 -6.76 0.87 6.17
N ARG A 289 -6.63 1.46 7.34
CA ARG A 289 -7.48 1.17 8.50
C ARG A 289 -8.01 2.45 9.09
N SER A 290 -9.04 2.36 9.87
CA SER A 290 -9.38 3.40 10.82
C SER A 290 -9.25 2.86 12.25
N ARG A 291 -9.56 3.63 13.24
CA ARG A 291 -9.33 3.29 14.64
C ARG A 291 -10.24 2.15 15.10
N GLY A 292 -9.76 0.92 14.96
CA GLY A 292 -10.50 -0.31 15.26
C GLY A 292 -11.22 -0.93 14.07
N TRP A 293 -11.36 -0.21 12.94
CA TRP A 293 -12.04 -0.70 11.75
C TRP A 293 -11.05 -1.08 10.64
N ASP A 294 -11.45 -2.02 9.82
CA ASP A 294 -10.85 -2.28 8.53
C ASP A 294 -11.45 -1.37 7.47
N VAL A 295 -10.63 -0.86 6.55
CA VAL A 295 -11.05 0.01 5.45
C VAL A 295 -10.64 -0.59 4.11
N ASN A 296 -9.36 -0.90 3.94
CA ASN A 296 -8.83 -1.55 2.74
C ASN A 296 -7.60 -2.39 3.08
N THR A 297 -7.82 -3.62 3.48
CA THR A 297 -6.77 -4.63 3.75
C THR A 297 -7.25 -6.00 3.27
N GLY A 298 -6.47 -7.05 3.54
CA GLY A 298 -6.89 -8.43 3.27
C GLY A 298 -8.13 -8.90 4.05
N PHE A 299 -8.63 -8.10 5.01
CA PHE A 299 -9.82 -8.40 5.81
C PHE A 299 -11.10 -7.73 5.29
N SER A 300 -11.03 -6.94 4.21
CA SER A 300 -12.15 -6.13 3.69
C SER A 300 -13.16 -6.92 2.83
N ALA A 301 -13.18 -8.25 2.90
CA ALA A 301 -14.14 -9.07 2.13
C ALA A 301 -15.60 -8.61 2.27
N PRO A 302 -16.12 -8.17 3.45
CA PRO A 302 -17.50 -7.70 3.59
C PRO A 302 -17.86 -6.47 2.74
N ARG A 303 -16.87 -5.73 2.21
CA ARG A 303 -17.09 -4.64 1.25
C ARG A 303 -17.76 -5.11 -0.04
N GLY A 304 -17.51 -6.36 -0.44
CA GLY A 304 -17.90 -6.82 -1.76
C GLY A 304 -17.12 -6.13 -2.87
N GLU A 305 -17.66 -6.19 -4.09
CA GLU A 305 -17.01 -5.66 -5.30
C GLU A 305 -17.48 -4.25 -5.69
N LEU A 306 -18.61 -3.77 -5.14
CA LEU A 306 -19.24 -2.54 -5.59
C LEU A 306 -19.09 -1.37 -4.64
N PHE A 307 -18.93 -1.59 -3.32
CA PHE A 307 -18.60 -0.49 -2.42
C PHE A 307 -17.18 0.01 -2.70
N PRO A 308 -16.98 1.34 -2.81
CA PRO A 308 -15.66 1.92 -3.09
C PRO A 308 -14.63 1.56 -2.02
N ALA A 309 -13.37 1.37 -2.44
CA ALA A 309 -12.26 1.23 -1.52
C ALA A 309 -11.92 2.59 -0.90
N GLY A 310 -11.83 2.65 0.42
CA GLY A 310 -11.40 3.85 1.14
C GLY A 310 -12.51 4.73 1.71
N ASP A 311 -13.76 4.54 1.32
CA ASP A 311 -14.89 5.34 1.82
C ASP A 311 -15.68 4.63 2.92
N GLY A 312 -15.86 3.32 2.78
CA GLY A 312 -16.50 2.48 3.78
C GLY A 312 -15.51 1.86 4.76
N PHE A 313 -16.04 1.30 5.83
CA PHE A 313 -15.30 0.58 6.87
C PHE A 313 -16.12 -0.58 7.42
N GLY A 314 -15.43 -1.58 7.94
CA GLY A 314 -16.10 -2.75 8.51
C GLY A 314 -15.16 -3.60 9.35
N HIS A 315 -15.64 -4.76 9.76
CA HIS A 315 -14.84 -5.75 10.46
C HIS A 315 -15.41 -7.15 10.31
N THR A 316 -14.56 -8.16 10.48
CA THR A 316 -14.95 -9.57 10.49
C THR A 316 -14.70 -10.19 11.85
N GLY A 317 -15.53 -11.18 12.23
CA GLY A 317 -15.34 -12.02 13.41
C GLY A 317 -14.91 -13.43 13.01
N PHE A 318 -14.06 -14.04 13.85
CA PHE A 318 -13.56 -15.40 13.62
C PHE A 318 -14.70 -16.43 13.61
N THR A 319 -15.72 -16.23 14.41
CA THR A 319 -16.93 -17.06 14.49
C THR A 319 -17.80 -17.06 13.22
N GLY A 320 -17.55 -16.13 12.27
CA GLY A 320 -18.28 -16.00 11.02
C GLY A 320 -19.01 -14.66 10.85
N THR A 321 -19.09 -13.88 11.90
CA THR A 321 -19.76 -12.57 11.92
C THR A 321 -19.03 -11.52 11.07
N SER A 322 -19.76 -10.53 10.54
CA SER A 322 -19.20 -9.37 9.87
C SER A 322 -20.17 -8.20 9.81
N ILE A 323 -19.59 -7.00 9.69
CA ILE A 323 -20.31 -5.75 9.42
C ILE A 323 -19.50 -4.94 8.41
N TRP A 324 -20.19 -4.31 7.45
CA TRP A 324 -19.65 -3.27 6.57
C TRP A 324 -20.56 -2.07 6.59
N ILE A 325 -20.01 -0.88 6.68
CA ILE A 325 -20.73 0.39 6.74
C ILE A 325 -20.15 1.30 5.67
N ASP A 326 -21.00 1.80 4.78
CA ASP A 326 -20.64 2.71 3.69
C ASP A 326 -21.37 4.05 3.85
N PRO A 327 -20.75 5.05 4.45
CA PRO A 327 -21.38 6.35 4.68
C PRO A 327 -21.85 7.05 3.39
N PRO A 328 -21.10 7.02 2.26
CA PRO A 328 -21.55 7.68 1.03
C PRO A 328 -22.90 7.21 0.51
N SER A 329 -23.20 5.92 0.61
CA SER A 329 -24.51 5.36 0.22
C SER A 329 -25.48 5.23 1.39
N SER A 330 -25.07 5.64 2.61
CA SER A 330 -25.84 5.44 3.84
C SER A 330 -26.28 3.98 4.02
N THR A 331 -25.41 3.04 3.66
CA THR A 331 -25.71 1.59 3.68
C THR A 331 -24.87 0.88 4.73
N ALA A 332 -25.46 -0.08 5.45
CA ALA A 332 -24.72 -1.03 6.26
C ALA A 332 -25.21 -2.47 5.98
N VAL A 333 -24.27 -3.41 5.99
CA VAL A 333 -24.52 -4.85 5.77
C VAL A 333 -23.99 -5.62 6.96
N ILE A 334 -24.84 -6.42 7.57
CA ILE A 334 -24.55 -7.23 8.75
C ILE A 334 -24.83 -8.69 8.41
N LEU A 335 -23.84 -9.55 8.62
CA LEU A 335 -23.97 -11.00 8.56
C LEU A 335 -23.55 -11.57 9.90
N LEU A 336 -24.44 -12.26 10.57
CA LEU A 336 -24.13 -13.03 11.78
C LEU A 336 -24.37 -14.51 11.51
N THR A 337 -23.33 -15.32 11.78
CA THR A 337 -23.39 -16.78 11.69
C THR A 337 -22.39 -17.40 12.65
N SER A 338 -22.54 -18.70 12.92
CA SER A 338 -21.64 -19.50 13.77
C SER A 338 -20.97 -20.60 12.92
N ARG A 339 -20.03 -20.19 12.07
CA ARG A 339 -19.38 -21.10 11.09
C ARG A 339 -18.60 -22.24 11.73
N LEU A 340 -18.17 -22.08 12.97
CA LEU A 340 -17.31 -23.06 13.67
C LEU A 340 -18.11 -24.25 14.22
N HIS A 341 -19.37 -24.03 14.59
CA HIS A 341 -20.19 -25.06 15.22
C HIS A 341 -20.41 -26.25 14.28
N GLY A 342 -19.96 -27.43 14.72
CA GLY A 342 -20.00 -28.69 13.96
C GLY A 342 -19.07 -28.77 12.74
N ARG A 343 -18.25 -27.72 12.44
CA ARG A 343 -17.43 -27.62 11.22
C ARG A 343 -15.98 -27.29 11.48
N GLY A 344 -15.67 -26.78 12.66
CA GLY A 344 -14.32 -26.38 13.05
C GLY A 344 -13.78 -25.20 12.21
N THR A 345 -12.47 -25.02 12.19
CA THR A 345 -11.81 -23.89 11.52
C THR A 345 -11.76 -24.00 10.00
N ALA A 346 -12.08 -25.15 9.42
CA ALA A 346 -12.06 -25.38 7.96
C ALA A 346 -13.22 -24.64 7.23
N ALA A 347 -14.34 -24.36 7.91
CA ALA A 347 -15.46 -23.64 7.32
C ALA A 347 -15.07 -22.17 7.03
N ASN A 348 -15.41 -21.69 5.83
CA ASN A 348 -15.04 -20.37 5.37
C ASN A 348 -16.25 -19.64 4.75
N VAL A 349 -16.60 -18.48 5.27
CA VAL A 349 -17.71 -17.64 4.82
C VAL A 349 -17.22 -16.34 4.12
N THR A 350 -15.99 -16.33 3.62
CA THR A 350 -15.40 -15.13 3.00
C THR A 350 -16.15 -14.78 1.72
N GLU A 351 -16.49 -15.76 0.88
CA GLU A 351 -17.24 -15.52 -0.36
C GLU A 351 -18.68 -15.09 -0.08
N LEU A 352 -19.32 -15.68 0.93
CA LEU A 352 -20.63 -15.23 1.37
C LEU A 352 -20.59 -13.75 1.79
N ARG A 353 -19.62 -13.34 2.61
CA ARG A 353 -19.43 -11.93 3.01
C ARG A 353 -19.29 -11.01 1.81
N ARG A 354 -18.46 -11.40 0.82
CA ARG A 354 -18.23 -10.64 -0.42
C ARG A 354 -19.51 -10.52 -1.25
N THR A 355 -20.20 -11.61 -1.44
CA THR A 355 -21.47 -11.64 -2.20
C THR A 355 -22.52 -10.75 -1.56
N LEU A 356 -22.70 -10.84 -0.23
CA LEU A 356 -23.67 -10.00 0.48
C LEU A 356 -23.34 -8.51 0.38
N GLY A 357 -22.06 -8.13 0.53
CA GLY A 357 -21.62 -6.76 0.31
C GLY A 357 -21.92 -6.26 -1.10
N THR A 358 -21.64 -7.10 -2.12
CA THR A 358 -21.91 -6.77 -3.53
C THR A 358 -23.40 -6.59 -3.80
N VAL A 359 -24.23 -7.52 -3.29
CA VAL A 359 -25.69 -7.45 -3.47
C VAL A 359 -26.26 -6.21 -2.79
N ALA A 360 -25.89 -5.95 -1.54
CA ALA A 360 -26.36 -4.77 -0.81
C ALA A 360 -25.94 -3.46 -1.50
N ALA A 361 -24.69 -3.39 -1.98
CA ALA A 361 -24.21 -2.25 -2.74
C ALA A 361 -24.97 -2.04 -4.06
N SER A 362 -25.40 -3.13 -4.73
CA SER A 362 -26.19 -3.05 -5.96
C SER A 362 -27.59 -2.47 -5.74
N ALA A 363 -28.10 -2.58 -4.51
CA ALA A 363 -29.40 -2.05 -4.08
C ALA A 363 -29.28 -0.74 -3.30
N ALA A 364 -28.05 -0.23 -3.10
CA ALA A 364 -27.83 1.00 -2.38
C ALA A 364 -28.43 2.19 -3.16
N PRO A 365 -29.08 3.16 -2.46
CA PRO A 365 -29.55 4.38 -3.11
C PRO A 365 -28.37 5.09 -3.76
N ALA A 366 -28.63 5.80 -4.86
CA ALA A 366 -27.60 6.58 -5.52
C ALA A 366 -26.91 7.47 -4.46
N ALA A 367 -25.62 7.30 -4.30
CA ALA A 367 -24.84 8.02 -3.28
C ALA A 367 -25.11 9.51 -3.43
N VAL A 368 -25.65 10.13 -2.38
CA VAL A 368 -25.60 11.59 -2.25
C VAL A 368 -24.14 11.90 -2.05
N ARG A 369 -23.43 12.16 -3.13
CA ARG A 369 -22.08 12.70 -3.08
C ARG A 369 -22.16 14.04 -2.37
N THR A 370 -21.93 14.03 -1.05
CA THR A 370 -21.43 15.24 -0.42
C THR A 370 -20.06 15.42 -1.05
N THR A 371 -20.00 16.36 -2.00
CA THR A 371 -18.77 16.72 -2.67
C THR A 371 -17.74 17.05 -1.62
N ARG A 372 -16.83 16.10 -1.35
CA ARG A 372 -15.52 16.46 -0.85
C ARG A 372 -14.92 17.30 -1.97
N PRO A 373 -14.52 18.57 -1.73
CA PRO A 373 -13.83 19.32 -2.75
C PRO A 373 -12.59 18.52 -3.12
N ASP A 374 -12.44 18.26 -4.42
CA ASP A 374 -11.21 17.82 -5.05
C ASP A 374 -10.64 16.42 -4.70
N THR A 375 -11.46 15.38 -4.73
CA THR A 375 -10.94 14.08 -5.16
C THR A 375 -11.42 13.87 -6.61
N PRO A 376 -10.53 13.76 -7.59
CA PRO A 376 -10.96 13.41 -8.93
C PRO A 376 -11.73 12.09 -8.87
N PRO A 377 -12.76 11.88 -9.71
CA PRO A 377 -13.53 10.65 -9.71
C PRO A 377 -12.55 9.47 -9.82
N PRO A 378 -12.79 8.35 -9.09
CA PRO A 378 -12.03 7.15 -9.36
C PRO A 378 -12.17 6.90 -10.86
N VAL A 379 -11.04 6.96 -11.54
CA VAL A 379 -10.98 6.53 -12.95
C VAL A 379 -11.55 5.12 -12.92
N ALA A 380 -12.66 4.91 -13.63
CA ALA A 380 -13.24 3.59 -13.80
C ALA A 380 -12.09 2.62 -14.04
N ALA A 381 -12.01 1.54 -13.24
CA ALA A 381 -10.96 0.57 -13.45
C ALA A 381 -11.01 0.22 -14.94
N PRO A 382 -9.97 0.50 -15.70
CA PRO A 382 -10.00 0.23 -17.12
C PRO A 382 -10.34 -1.25 -17.27
N ALA A 383 -11.17 -1.57 -18.25
CA ALA A 383 -11.48 -2.95 -18.60
C ALA A 383 -10.19 -3.78 -18.54
N PRO A 384 -10.19 -5.01 -18.02
CA PRO A 384 -8.98 -5.80 -17.85
C PRO A 384 -8.23 -5.80 -19.17
N ARG A 385 -7.10 -5.09 -19.18
CA ARG A 385 -6.22 -5.00 -20.34
C ARG A 385 -5.34 -6.26 -20.35
N PRO A 386 -5.02 -6.77 -21.52
CA PRO A 386 -4.01 -7.80 -21.56
C PRO A 386 -2.72 -7.29 -20.90
N PRO A 387 -2.00 -8.16 -20.18
CA PRO A 387 -0.77 -7.77 -19.51
C PRO A 387 0.23 -7.19 -20.52
N VAL A 388 1.06 -6.27 -20.06
CA VAL A 388 2.12 -5.71 -20.90
C VAL A 388 3.13 -6.81 -21.21
N LEU A 389 3.43 -6.99 -22.48
CA LEU A 389 4.54 -7.81 -22.96
C LEU A 389 5.76 -6.91 -23.15
N THR A 390 6.88 -7.26 -22.54
CA THR A 390 8.15 -6.56 -22.77
C THR A 390 8.80 -6.99 -24.08
N GLY A 391 9.82 -6.30 -24.55
CA GLY A 391 10.48 -6.64 -25.79
C GLY A 391 10.98 -8.09 -25.85
N ILE A 392 11.43 -8.67 -24.73
CA ILE A 392 11.82 -10.08 -24.69
C ILE A 392 10.63 -11.04 -24.81
N ASP A 393 9.46 -10.70 -24.24
CA ASP A 393 8.27 -11.53 -24.40
C ASP A 393 7.80 -11.55 -25.85
N VAL A 394 7.81 -10.39 -26.50
CA VAL A 394 7.46 -10.25 -27.93
C VAL A 394 8.47 -11.02 -28.80
N LEU A 395 9.75 -10.87 -28.55
CA LEU A 395 10.81 -11.57 -29.29
C LEU A 395 10.69 -13.11 -29.15
N ALA A 396 10.40 -13.60 -27.95
CA ALA A 396 10.22 -15.03 -27.68
C ALA A 396 8.96 -15.58 -28.36
N ARG A 397 7.83 -14.87 -28.26
CA ARG A 397 6.59 -15.20 -28.96
C ARG A 397 6.79 -15.31 -30.47
N ASP A 398 7.57 -14.40 -31.03
CA ASP A 398 7.87 -14.34 -32.47
C ASP A 398 9.05 -15.26 -32.86
N GLN A 399 9.39 -16.25 -31.99
CA GLN A 399 10.40 -17.27 -32.25
C GLN A 399 11.78 -16.68 -32.60
N PHE A 400 12.15 -15.60 -31.91
CA PHE A 400 13.45 -14.92 -32.09
C PHE A 400 13.79 -14.49 -33.49
N LYS A 401 12.82 -14.29 -34.38
CA LYS A 401 13.03 -13.96 -35.82
C LYS A 401 13.93 -12.74 -36.04
N ALA A 402 13.82 -11.72 -35.17
CA ALA A 402 14.65 -10.52 -35.27
C ALA A 402 16.17 -10.78 -35.07
N LEU A 403 16.51 -11.94 -34.48
CA LEU A 403 17.88 -12.38 -34.19
C LEU A 403 18.30 -13.63 -34.99
N ALA A 404 17.48 -14.11 -35.93
CA ALA A 404 17.74 -15.33 -36.69
C ALA A 404 19.09 -15.26 -37.44
N GLY A 405 19.92 -16.27 -37.27
CA GLY A 405 21.25 -16.38 -37.88
C GLY A 405 22.32 -15.46 -37.27
N ARG A 406 22.00 -14.72 -36.18
CA ARG A 406 22.91 -13.74 -35.56
C ARG A 406 23.82 -14.35 -34.49
N LYS A 407 25.01 -13.79 -34.41
CA LYS A 407 25.97 -14.01 -33.32
C LYS A 407 25.91 -12.80 -32.40
N ILE A 408 25.28 -12.99 -31.20
CA ILE A 408 24.91 -11.87 -30.37
C ILE A 408 25.78 -11.72 -29.13
N GLY A 409 26.04 -10.47 -28.74
CA GLY A 409 26.49 -10.07 -27.41
C GLY A 409 25.31 -9.45 -26.64
N LEU A 410 24.96 -9.97 -25.50
CA LEU A 410 23.83 -9.48 -24.70
C LEU A 410 24.31 -8.54 -23.61
N VAL A 411 23.85 -7.30 -23.64
CA VAL A 411 24.02 -6.30 -22.56
C VAL A 411 22.79 -6.36 -21.67
N THR A 412 22.96 -6.86 -20.44
CA THR A 412 21.83 -7.09 -19.52
C THR A 412 22.27 -7.10 -18.07
N ASN A 413 21.30 -7.09 -17.18
CA ASN A 413 21.45 -7.37 -15.75
C ASN A 413 20.27 -8.26 -15.27
N HIS A 414 20.12 -8.42 -13.95
CA HIS A 414 19.07 -9.22 -13.35
C HIS A 414 17.63 -8.77 -13.65
N THR A 415 17.43 -7.54 -14.17
CA THR A 415 16.11 -7.04 -14.59
C THR A 415 15.72 -7.52 -15.99
N GLY A 416 16.69 -8.00 -16.81
CA GLY A 416 16.47 -8.59 -18.12
C GLY A 416 15.74 -9.94 -17.99
N ARG A 417 14.41 -9.89 -17.95
CA ARG A 417 13.52 -11.06 -17.80
C ARG A 417 12.23 -10.88 -18.57
N ALA A 418 11.67 -11.99 -19.00
CA ALA A 418 10.31 -12.08 -19.49
C ALA A 418 9.29 -11.87 -18.35
N ALA A 419 8.02 -11.64 -18.69
CA ALA A 419 6.93 -11.41 -17.74
C ALA A 419 6.72 -12.58 -16.77
N ASP A 420 6.97 -13.81 -17.20
CA ASP A 420 6.94 -15.02 -16.37
C ASP A 420 8.14 -15.14 -15.40
N GLY A 421 9.10 -14.22 -15.49
CA GLY A 421 10.31 -14.19 -14.66
C GLY A 421 11.50 -14.95 -15.25
N THR A 422 11.41 -15.56 -16.43
CA THR A 422 12.52 -16.26 -17.08
C THR A 422 13.60 -15.25 -17.51
N PRO A 423 14.88 -15.45 -17.14
CA PRO A 423 15.96 -14.54 -17.54
C PRO A 423 16.15 -14.51 -19.06
N THR A 424 16.34 -13.32 -19.60
CA THR A 424 16.64 -13.14 -21.04
C THR A 424 17.88 -13.90 -21.47
N ILE A 425 18.89 -14.02 -20.62
CA ILE A 425 20.09 -14.85 -20.84
C ILE A 425 19.68 -16.30 -21.16
N ASP A 426 18.81 -16.87 -20.33
CA ASP A 426 18.41 -18.27 -20.43
C ASP A 426 17.51 -18.52 -21.66
N LEU A 427 16.70 -17.53 -22.07
CA LEU A 427 15.89 -17.60 -23.28
C LEU A 427 16.76 -17.52 -24.54
N LEU A 428 17.70 -16.59 -24.60
CA LEU A 428 18.56 -16.42 -25.77
C LEU A 428 19.61 -17.53 -25.91
N ALA A 429 20.07 -18.12 -24.82
CA ALA A 429 20.98 -19.27 -24.85
C ALA A 429 20.33 -20.54 -25.42
N LYS A 430 18.99 -20.65 -25.37
CA LYS A 430 18.20 -21.78 -25.87
C LYS A 430 17.49 -21.48 -27.19
N ALA A 431 17.59 -20.25 -27.72
CA ALA A 431 16.87 -19.83 -28.92
C ALA A 431 17.43 -20.48 -30.15
N ASP A 432 16.61 -21.20 -30.92
CA ASP A 432 17.00 -21.80 -32.18
C ASP A 432 17.43 -20.74 -33.19
N GLY A 433 18.55 -20.98 -33.85
CA GLY A 433 19.08 -20.07 -34.90
C GLY A 433 19.71 -18.79 -34.34
N VAL A 434 19.87 -18.64 -33.02
CA VAL A 434 20.58 -17.51 -32.38
C VAL A 434 21.83 -18.04 -31.68
N LYS A 435 22.98 -17.41 -31.91
CA LYS A 435 24.22 -17.78 -31.20
C LYS A 435 24.57 -16.71 -30.16
N LEU A 436 24.30 -16.96 -28.90
CA LEU A 436 24.77 -16.11 -27.80
C LEU A 436 26.26 -16.35 -27.58
N VAL A 437 27.10 -15.33 -27.73
CA VAL A 437 28.58 -15.42 -27.72
C VAL A 437 29.14 -14.91 -26.40
N ALA A 438 28.64 -13.79 -25.91
CA ALA A 438 29.13 -13.16 -24.68
C ALA A 438 28.02 -12.36 -23.97
N LEU A 439 28.23 -12.12 -22.69
CA LEU A 439 27.41 -11.30 -21.83
C LEU A 439 28.18 -10.06 -21.42
N PHE A 440 27.51 -8.92 -21.39
CA PHE A 440 28.06 -7.64 -20.95
C PHE A 440 27.23 -7.13 -19.78
N SER A 441 27.88 -6.91 -18.65
CA SER A 441 27.22 -6.49 -17.42
C SER A 441 27.52 -5.04 -17.12
N PRO A 442 26.52 -4.15 -17.07
CA PRO A 442 26.70 -2.83 -16.47
C PRO A 442 26.82 -2.98 -14.94
N GLU A 443 26.66 -1.89 -14.22
CA GLU A 443 26.65 -1.82 -12.76
C GLU A 443 25.79 -2.93 -12.11
N HIS A 444 26.22 -3.50 -10.98
CA HIS A 444 25.55 -4.52 -10.17
C HIS A 444 25.52 -5.98 -10.68
N GLY A 445 26.24 -6.30 -11.77
CA GLY A 445 26.38 -7.68 -12.27
C GLY A 445 25.14 -8.23 -12.99
N ILE A 446 25.29 -9.37 -13.69
CA ILE A 446 24.24 -9.92 -14.56
C ILE A 446 23.09 -10.62 -13.81
N ARG A 447 23.32 -11.12 -12.59
CA ARG A 447 22.30 -11.84 -11.81
C ARG A 447 21.85 -11.08 -10.55
N GLY A 448 22.42 -9.89 -10.26
CA GLY A 448 21.88 -8.90 -9.32
C GLY A 448 22.09 -9.16 -7.84
N GLU A 449 23.08 -9.94 -7.46
CA GLU A 449 23.29 -10.34 -6.06
C GLU A 449 24.32 -9.48 -5.31
N LEU A 450 25.07 -8.60 -5.98
CA LEU A 450 26.20 -7.88 -5.38
C LEU A 450 26.13 -6.36 -5.57
N ASP A 451 26.32 -5.60 -4.49
CA ASP A 451 26.54 -4.13 -4.50
C ASP A 451 28.05 -3.78 -4.65
N GLU A 452 28.84 -4.73 -5.19
CA GLU A 452 30.29 -4.62 -5.34
C GLU A 452 30.69 -4.53 -6.81
N LYS A 453 31.90 -4.02 -7.06
CA LYS A 453 32.53 -4.01 -8.40
C LYS A 453 32.75 -5.43 -8.87
N VAL A 454 31.94 -5.89 -9.82
CA VAL A 454 32.10 -7.21 -10.42
C VAL A 454 33.07 -7.07 -11.59
N GLY A 455 34.21 -7.80 -11.53
CA GLY A 455 35.13 -7.93 -12.65
C GLY A 455 34.61 -8.87 -13.75
N ASP A 456 35.43 -9.10 -14.77
CA ASP A 456 35.13 -10.10 -15.81
C ASP A 456 35.06 -11.49 -15.16
N THR A 457 34.09 -12.31 -15.58
CA THR A 457 33.80 -13.64 -15.00
C THR A 457 33.16 -14.54 -16.07
N THR A 458 32.69 -15.73 -15.65
CA THR A 458 31.95 -16.67 -16.50
C THR A 458 30.58 -16.94 -15.86
N ASP A 459 29.52 -16.90 -16.66
CA ASP A 459 28.19 -17.25 -16.16
C ASP A 459 28.09 -18.75 -15.90
N ALA A 460 27.83 -19.14 -14.67
CA ALA A 460 27.84 -20.53 -14.24
C ALA A 460 26.78 -21.42 -14.93
N ARG A 461 25.70 -20.84 -15.47
CA ARG A 461 24.61 -21.58 -16.12
C ARG A 461 24.83 -21.81 -17.60
N THR A 462 25.40 -20.83 -18.29
CA THR A 462 25.60 -20.89 -19.75
C THR A 462 27.04 -21.18 -20.14
N GLY A 463 28.00 -21.03 -19.23
CA GLY A 463 29.43 -21.15 -19.51
C GLY A 463 30.00 -19.98 -20.34
N LEU A 464 29.21 -18.93 -20.57
CA LEU A 464 29.61 -17.80 -21.41
C LEU A 464 30.44 -16.78 -20.64
N PRO A 465 31.40 -16.09 -21.31
CA PRO A 465 32.14 -15.00 -20.72
C PRO A 465 31.21 -13.83 -20.39
N VAL A 466 31.43 -13.24 -19.22
CA VAL A 466 30.75 -12.03 -18.72
C VAL A 466 31.76 -10.91 -18.59
N TYR A 467 31.59 -9.86 -19.36
CA TYR A 467 32.47 -8.70 -19.36
C TYR A 467 31.84 -7.54 -18.60
N SER A 468 32.56 -6.97 -17.65
CA SER A 468 32.09 -5.80 -16.88
C SER A 468 32.21 -4.51 -17.69
N LEU A 469 31.12 -3.77 -17.79
CA LEU A 469 31.06 -2.41 -18.37
C LEU A 469 30.97 -1.33 -17.28
N TYR A 470 31.52 -1.60 -16.11
CA TYR A 470 31.48 -0.69 -14.95
C TYR A 470 32.85 -0.39 -14.37
N GLY A 471 33.08 0.83 -13.94
CA GLY A 471 34.33 1.28 -13.34
C GLY A 471 35.33 1.81 -14.37
N THR A 472 36.42 1.09 -14.62
CA THR A 472 37.48 1.52 -15.56
C THR A 472 37.11 1.39 -17.02
N ARG A 473 36.16 0.51 -17.34
CA ARG A 473 35.65 0.28 -18.71
C ARG A 473 34.15 0.54 -18.73
N THR A 474 33.71 1.36 -19.67
CA THR A 474 32.29 1.66 -19.91
C THR A 474 31.82 1.25 -21.28
N LYS A 475 32.75 0.75 -22.14
CA LYS A 475 32.51 0.20 -23.50
C LYS A 475 33.17 -1.17 -23.65
N PRO A 476 32.59 -2.10 -24.43
CA PRO A 476 33.27 -3.31 -24.86
C PRO A 476 34.58 -3.00 -25.65
N THR A 477 35.60 -3.84 -25.50
CA THR A 477 36.82 -3.78 -26.34
C THR A 477 36.65 -4.55 -27.62
N ALA A 478 37.51 -4.30 -28.62
CA ALA A 478 37.52 -5.01 -29.90
C ALA A 478 37.68 -6.56 -29.72
N GLU A 479 38.50 -6.98 -28.73
CA GLU A 479 38.67 -8.40 -28.43
C GLU A 479 37.40 -9.03 -27.85
N GLN A 480 36.70 -8.32 -26.99
CA GLN A 480 35.44 -8.78 -26.39
C GLN A 480 34.29 -8.88 -27.40
N LEU A 481 34.40 -8.15 -28.51
CA LEU A 481 33.45 -8.16 -29.64
C LEU A 481 33.77 -9.19 -30.72
N GLN A 482 34.86 -9.95 -30.60
CA GLN A 482 35.20 -10.95 -31.58
C GLN A 482 34.09 -12.00 -31.77
N GLY A 483 33.70 -12.22 -33.03
CA GLY A 483 32.65 -13.18 -33.37
C GLY A 483 31.21 -12.71 -33.07
N ILE A 484 31.01 -11.45 -32.69
CA ILE A 484 29.71 -10.82 -32.50
C ILE A 484 29.39 -9.95 -33.73
N ASP A 485 28.19 -10.07 -34.27
CA ASP A 485 27.67 -9.22 -35.34
C ASP A 485 26.51 -8.30 -34.87
N THR A 486 25.94 -8.63 -33.74
CA THR A 486 24.77 -7.92 -33.19
C THR A 486 24.88 -7.76 -31.67
N LEU A 487 24.65 -6.55 -31.18
CA LEU A 487 24.53 -6.28 -29.77
C LEU A 487 23.05 -6.20 -29.38
N VAL A 488 22.65 -6.94 -28.34
CA VAL A 488 21.29 -6.92 -27.82
C VAL A 488 21.30 -6.23 -26.46
N TYR A 489 20.38 -5.30 -26.24
CA TYR A 489 20.24 -4.57 -24.99
C TYR A 489 18.90 -4.90 -24.33
N ASP A 490 18.92 -5.35 -23.06
CA ASP A 490 17.74 -5.67 -22.27
C ASP A 490 17.93 -5.33 -20.80
N ILE A 491 17.59 -4.11 -20.40
CA ILE A 491 17.70 -3.61 -19.02
C ILE A 491 16.52 -2.69 -18.70
N GLN A 492 15.95 -2.81 -17.51
CA GLN A 492 14.91 -1.92 -16.99
C GLN A 492 15.51 -0.58 -16.55
N ASP A 493 15.14 0.50 -17.20
CA ASP A 493 15.40 1.88 -16.75
C ASP A 493 14.33 2.36 -15.75
N ILE A 494 14.60 3.48 -15.06
CA ILE A 494 13.67 4.10 -14.09
C ILE A 494 13.13 5.47 -14.53
N GLY A 495 13.41 5.94 -15.73
CA GLY A 495 12.91 7.21 -16.26
C GLY A 495 13.67 8.46 -15.79
N CYS A 496 14.90 8.31 -15.28
CA CYS A 496 15.72 9.39 -14.74
C CYS A 496 17.05 9.54 -15.49
N ARG A 497 17.39 10.79 -15.92
CA ARG A 497 18.57 11.10 -16.72
C ARG A 497 19.88 10.59 -16.13
N PHE A 498 20.08 10.71 -14.83
CA PHE A 498 21.33 10.31 -14.17
C PHE A 498 21.33 8.86 -13.68
N TYR A 499 20.35 8.06 -14.07
CA TYR A 499 20.36 6.61 -13.86
C TYR A 499 21.14 5.96 -15.02
N THR A 500 22.31 5.43 -14.71
CA THR A 500 23.42 5.24 -15.68
C THR A 500 23.20 4.20 -16.77
N TYR A 501 22.18 3.35 -16.68
CA TYR A 501 21.90 2.35 -17.72
C TYR A 501 21.63 2.97 -19.09
N ILE A 502 20.99 4.14 -19.15
CA ILE A 502 20.76 4.85 -20.41
C ILE A 502 22.06 5.40 -20.99
N SER A 503 23.06 5.72 -20.17
CA SER A 503 24.40 6.12 -20.64
C SER A 503 25.17 4.93 -21.19
N THR A 504 25.06 3.75 -20.56
CA THR A 504 25.57 2.48 -21.09
C THR A 504 24.97 2.18 -22.48
N LEU A 505 23.64 2.37 -22.65
CA LEU A 505 22.98 2.24 -23.96
C LEU A 505 23.57 3.18 -25.00
N GLY A 506 23.79 4.45 -24.66
CA GLY A 506 24.39 5.42 -25.58
C GLY A 506 25.81 5.04 -26.00
N LEU A 507 26.65 4.64 -25.05
CA LEU A 507 28.01 4.17 -25.30
C LEU A 507 28.03 2.86 -26.12
N LEU A 508 27.02 1.99 -25.95
CA LEU A 508 26.84 0.80 -26.77
C LEU A 508 26.56 1.13 -28.23
N LEU A 509 25.71 2.13 -28.48
CA LEU A 509 25.43 2.61 -29.85
C LEU A 509 26.70 3.21 -30.51
N GLU A 510 27.50 3.97 -29.75
CA GLU A 510 28.81 4.45 -30.26
C GLU A 510 29.76 3.29 -30.63
N THR A 511 29.85 2.29 -29.72
CA THR A 511 30.63 1.08 -29.98
C THR A 511 30.12 0.33 -31.23
N ALA A 512 28.82 0.20 -31.38
CA ALA A 512 28.23 -0.45 -32.56
C ALA A 512 28.54 0.30 -33.86
N ARG A 513 28.55 1.64 -33.84
CA ARG A 513 29.03 2.46 -34.97
C ARG A 513 30.49 2.20 -35.27
N GLU A 514 31.37 2.23 -34.27
CA GLU A 514 32.82 2.04 -34.38
C GLU A 514 33.15 0.68 -35.01
N HIS A 515 32.42 -0.38 -34.62
CA HIS A 515 32.66 -1.76 -35.06
C HIS A 515 31.67 -2.27 -36.10
N LYS A 516 30.80 -1.40 -36.67
CA LYS A 516 29.79 -1.74 -37.68
C LYS A 516 28.87 -2.90 -37.27
N LEU A 517 28.46 -2.91 -36.01
CA LEU A 517 27.56 -3.91 -35.46
C LEU A 517 26.10 -3.43 -35.53
N LYS A 518 25.18 -4.38 -35.68
CA LYS A 518 23.76 -4.14 -35.50
C LYS A 518 23.44 -4.01 -34.01
N VAL A 519 22.43 -3.20 -33.66
CA VAL A 519 21.88 -3.11 -32.28
C VAL A 519 20.41 -3.48 -32.26
N VAL A 520 20.04 -4.37 -31.36
CA VAL A 520 18.65 -4.74 -31.08
C VAL A 520 18.33 -4.36 -29.63
N VAL A 521 17.36 -3.48 -29.43
CA VAL A 521 16.88 -3.08 -28.10
C VAL A 521 15.58 -3.81 -27.81
N LEU A 522 15.57 -4.60 -26.73
CA LEU A 522 14.36 -5.23 -26.19
C LEU A 522 13.72 -4.21 -25.25
N ASP A 523 12.68 -3.53 -25.72
CA ASP A 523 12.14 -2.37 -25.02
C ASP A 523 11.37 -2.76 -23.76
N ARG A 524 11.34 -1.83 -22.78
CA ARG A 524 10.67 -1.99 -21.50
C ARG A 524 9.88 -0.73 -21.14
N PRO A 525 8.76 -0.86 -20.42
CA PRO A 525 7.98 0.28 -19.94
C PRO A 525 8.84 1.25 -19.14
N ASN A 526 8.63 2.55 -19.34
CA ASN A 526 9.14 3.54 -18.40
C ASN A 526 8.28 3.50 -17.12
N PRO A 527 8.85 3.20 -15.94
CA PRO A 527 8.06 2.98 -14.73
C PRO A 527 7.34 4.25 -14.23
N LEU A 528 7.80 5.42 -14.63
CA LEU A 528 7.17 6.70 -14.29
C LEU A 528 6.15 7.16 -15.35
N GLY A 529 5.86 6.31 -16.35
CA GLY A 529 5.07 6.69 -17.52
C GLY A 529 5.85 7.54 -18.51
N GLY A 530 5.27 7.77 -19.69
CA GLY A 530 5.92 8.49 -20.79
C GLY A 530 5.34 9.88 -21.09
N VAL A 531 4.26 10.29 -20.41
CA VAL A 531 3.59 11.58 -20.68
C VAL A 531 4.36 12.73 -20.05
N VAL A 532 4.69 12.63 -18.77
CA VAL A 532 5.28 13.72 -17.99
C VAL A 532 6.79 13.79 -18.20
N VAL A 533 7.28 15.01 -18.49
CA VAL A 533 8.70 15.37 -18.51
C VAL A 533 8.94 16.49 -17.50
N GLU A 534 10.03 16.42 -16.72
CA GLU A 534 10.29 17.39 -15.65
C GLU A 534 11.78 17.71 -15.49
N GLY A 535 12.03 18.92 -15.02
CA GLY A 535 13.34 19.41 -14.64
C GLY A 535 14.16 20.00 -15.79
N PRO A 536 15.31 20.60 -15.47
CA PRO A 536 16.15 21.22 -16.48
C PRO A 536 16.77 20.18 -17.42
N VAL A 537 16.85 20.54 -18.69
CA VAL A 537 17.65 19.83 -19.68
C VAL A 537 19.12 20.11 -19.38
N ARG A 538 19.99 19.13 -19.54
CA ARG A 538 21.43 19.26 -19.34
C ARG A 538 22.01 20.42 -20.16
N ASP A 539 22.87 21.24 -19.54
CA ASP A 539 23.60 22.31 -20.24
C ASP A 539 24.50 21.74 -21.34
N ALA A 540 24.66 22.52 -22.41
CA ALA A 540 25.57 22.19 -23.52
C ALA A 540 27.02 22.09 -23.01
N GLY A 541 27.78 21.15 -23.60
CA GLY A 541 29.19 20.95 -23.25
C GLY A 541 29.46 20.27 -21.89
N ARG A 542 28.41 19.87 -21.13
CA ARG A 542 28.55 19.23 -19.83
C ARG A 542 28.22 17.74 -19.85
N GLU A 543 28.65 17.07 -20.90
CA GLU A 543 28.45 15.63 -21.06
C GLU A 543 29.25 14.82 -20.05
N SER A 544 28.63 13.81 -19.48
CA SER A 544 29.25 12.88 -18.52
C SER A 544 28.48 11.57 -18.46
N PHE A 545 29.01 10.57 -17.72
CA PHE A 545 28.34 9.28 -17.58
C PHE A 545 26.97 9.38 -16.85
N VAL A 546 26.72 10.42 -16.06
CA VAL A 546 25.43 10.71 -15.44
C VAL A 546 24.59 11.72 -16.24
N ALA A 547 25.07 12.17 -17.38
CA ALA A 547 24.42 13.17 -18.24
C ALA A 547 24.83 13.00 -19.70
N TYR A 548 24.71 11.78 -20.24
CA TYR A 548 25.16 11.37 -21.56
C TYR A 548 24.53 12.19 -22.72
N HIS A 549 23.25 12.49 -22.62
CA HIS A 549 22.50 13.23 -23.63
C HIS A 549 21.75 14.42 -23.02
N PRO A 550 21.43 15.49 -23.76
CA PRO A 550 20.67 16.63 -23.27
C PRO A 550 19.20 16.26 -23.02
N LEU A 551 18.98 15.52 -21.93
CA LEU A 551 17.68 15.09 -21.42
C LEU A 551 17.27 15.94 -20.21
N PRO A 552 15.97 16.12 -19.94
CA PRO A 552 15.49 16.59 -18.63
C PRO A 552 15.72 15.53 -17.57
N LEU A 553 15.65 15.90 -16.30
CA LEU A 553 15.85 14.95 -15.18
C LEU A 553 14.88 13.77 -15.22
N ARG A 554 13.58 14.03 -15.46
CA ARG A 554 12.58 13.01 -15.78
C ARG A 554 12.27 13.10 -17.28
N HIS A 555 12.71 12.13 -18.08
CA HIS A 555 12.70 12.24 -19.54
C HIS A 555 11.45 11.68 -20.22
N GLY A 556 10.69 10.79 -19.56
CA GLY A 556 9.44 10.23 -20.11
C GLY A 556 9.60 9.45 -21.42
N LEU A 557 10.72 8.75 -21.59
CA LEU A 557 11.01 7.89 -22.75
C LEU A 557 11.30 6.46 -22.29
N THR A 558 11.00 5.46 -23.12
CA THR A 558 11.46 4.07 -22.94
C THR A 558 12.92 3.94 -23.40
N VAL A 559 13.57 2.80 -23.09
CA VAL A 559 14.94 2.55 -23.54
C VAL A 559 15.03 2.43 -25.07
N GLY A 560 14.00 1.89 -25.73
CA GLY A 560 13.91 1.85 -27.21
C GLY A 560 13.78 3.24 -27.85
N GLU A 561 12.98 4.10 -27.23
CA GLU A 561 12.83 5.50 -27.64
C GLU A 561 14.11 6.30 -27.41
N LEU A 562 14.82 6.06 -26.29
CA LEU A 562 16.13 6.67 -26.01
C LEU A 562 17.18 6.22 -27.03
N ALA A 563 17.24 4.92 -27.36
CA ALA A 563 18.16 4.42 -28.39
C ALA A 563 17.92 5.10 -29.74
N THR A 564 16.65 5.25 -30.11
CA THR A 564 16.26 5.93 -31.35
C THR A 564 16.65 7.42 -31.33
N LEU A 565 16.41 8.10 -30.20
CA LEU A 565 16.79 9.49 -29.96
C LEU A 565 18.31 9.68 -30.08
N PHE A 566 19.11 8.85 -29.41
CA PHE A 566 20.56 8.94 -29.39
C PHE A 566 21.16 8.67 -30.79
N ASN A 567 20.63 7.65 -31.49
CA ASN A 567 21.08 7.32 -32.85
C ASN A 567 20.81 8.48 -33.81
N ARG A 568 19.64 9.12 -33.70
CA ARG A 568 19.25 10.27 -34.54
C ARG A 568 20.10 11.52 -34.21
N ASP A 569 20.05 11.96 -32.92
CA ASP A 569 20.58 13.26 -32.53
C ASP A 569 22.09 13.34 -32.52
N ARG A 570 22.78 12.19 -32.34
CA ARG A 570 24.23 12.07 -32.48
C ARG A 570 24.69 11.66 -33.87
N ALA A 571 23.76 11.50 -34.80
CA ALA A 571 24.03 11.07 -36.17
C ALA A 571 24.91 9.80 -36.22
N LEU A 572 24.60 8.79 -35.38
CA LEU A 572 25.42 7.59 -35.28
C LEU A 572 25.28 6.66 -36.50
N GLY A 573 24.12 6.63 -37.14
CA GLY A 573 23.86 5.79 -38.33
C GLY A 573 23.92 4.28 -38.04
N VAL A 574 23.65 3.86 -36.80
CA VAL A 574 23.64 2.45 -36.40
C VAL A 574 22.41 1.76 -36.98
N ASP A 575 22.56 0.53 -37.50
CA ASP A 575 21.45 -0.37 -37.82
C ASP A 575 20.75 -0.78 -36.50
N LEU A 576 19.73 -0.01 -36.13
CA LEU A 576 18.99 -0.14 -34.88
C LEU A 576 17.63 -0.76 -35.13
N THR A 577 17.34 -1.83 -34.41
CA THR A 577 16.01 -2.44 -34.32
C THR A 577 15.48 -2.33 -32.87
N VAL A 578 14.27 -1.84 -32.69
CA VAL A 578 13.60 -1.85 -31.37
C VAL A 578 12.48 -2.88 -31.40
N VAL A 579 12.58 -3.91 -30.55
CA VAL A 579 11.49 -4.84 -30.30
C VAL A 579 10.61 -4.19 -29.25
N ARG A 580 9.44 -3.68 -29.66
CA ARG A 580 8.55 -2.86 -28.84
C ARG A 580 7.83 -3.68 -27.78
N CYS A 581 7.47 -3.03 -26.68
CA CYS A 581 6.45 -3.55 -25.75
C CYS A 581 5.09 -3.61 -26.45
N GLU A 582 4.26 -4.56 -26.04
CA GLU A 582 2.85 -4.58 -26.41
C GLU A 582 1.97 -4.28 -25.20
N ASN A 583 0.80 -3.70 -25.42
CA ASN A 583 -0.21 -3.33 -24.43
C ASN A 583 0.19 -2.23 -23.44
N TRP A 584 1.40 -1.65 -23.54
CA TRP A 584 1.80 -0.50 -22.74
C TRP A 584 1.41 0.81 -23.42
N ARG A 585 0.86 1.75 -22.66
CA ARG A 585 0.54 3.11 -23.09
C ARG A 585 1.40 4.11 -22.32
N ARG A 586 1.68 5.25 -22.90
CA ARG A 586 2.51 6.29 -22.28
C ARG A 586 1.97 6.81 -20.94
N GLY A 587 0.64 6.80 -20.75
CA GLY A 587 0.00 7.17 -19.48
C GLY A 587 0.13 6.12 -18.37
N ASP A 588 0.59 4.90 -18.68
CA ASP A 588 0.67 3.82 -17.70
C ASP A 588 1.99 3.89 -16.92
N THR A 589 1.89 3.98 -15.61
CA THR A 589 2.98 3.76 -14.67
C THR A 589 3.18 2.25 -14.44
N PHE A 590 4.29 1.85 -13.81
CA PHE A 590 4.66 0.44 -13.70
C PHE A 590 3.61 -0.45 -13.01
N ASP A 591 2.95 0.07 -11.99
CA ASP A 591 1.85 -0.61 -11.28
C ASP A 591 0.67 -1.01 -12.17
N ARG A 592 0.51 -0.36 -13.34
CA ARG A 592 -0.54 -0.66 -14.32
C ARG A 592 -0.13 -1.66 -15.39
N THR A 593 1.14 -2.09 -15.39
CA THR A 593 1.67 -2.99 -16.42
C THR A 593 1.35 -4.47 -16.16
N GLY A 594 1.05 -4.84 -14.92
CA GLY A 594 0.94 -6.23 -14.48
C GLY A 594 2.30 -6.96 -14.34
N LEU A 595 3.41 -6.27 -14.60
CA LEU A 595 4.77 -6.81 -14.46
C LEU A 595 5.22 -6.80 -13.00
N THR A 596 6.05 -7.76 -12.61
CA THR A 596 6.65 -7.81 -11.28
C THR A 596 7.79 -6.80 -11.16
N TRP A 597 7.71 -5.88 -10.19
CA TRP A 597 8.81 -4.97 -9.87
C TRP A 597 10.03 -5.75 -9.41
N ARG A 598 11.16 -5.53 -10.06
CA ARG A 598 12.46 -6.05 -9.64
C ARG A 598 13.40 -4.87 -9.46
N ASN A 599 14.01 -4.80 -8.29
CA ASN A 599 14.88 -3.68 -7.91
C ASN A 599 15.97 -3.45 -8.97
N PRO A 600 15.94 -2.39 -9.78
CA PRO A 600 16.95 -2.18 -10.82
C PRO A 600 18.37 -1.97 -10.26
N SER A 601 18.44 -1.57 -8.99
CA SER A 601 19.67 -1.53 -8.20
C SER A 601 19.35 -1.85 -6.73
N PRO A 602 20.35 -2.20 -5.90
CA PRO A 602 20.15 -2.54 -4.48
C PRO A 602 19.45 -1.47 -3.65
N ASN A 603 19.56 -0.20 -4.05
CA ASN A 603 18.92 0.93 -3.39
C ASN A 603 17.61 1.39 -4.07
N MET A 604 17.19 0.76 -5.17
CA MET A 604 15.90 1.05 -5.84
C MET A 604 14.86 -0.01 -5.49
N ARG A 605 14.56 -0.15 -4.18
CA ARG A 605 13.79 -1.26 -3.63
C ARG A 605 12.30 -1.19 -3.91
N HIS A 606 11.76 0.02 -4.02
CA HIS A 606 10.33 0.27 -4.16
C HIS A 606 10.06 1.16 -5.36
N LEU A 607 8.91 1.00 -5.97
CA LEU A 607 8.47 1.85 -7.06
C LEU A 607 8.36 3.32 -6.61
N THR A 608 8.01 3.57 -5.32
CA THR A 608 8.01 4.91 -4.71
C THR A 608 9.40 5.55 -4.75
N ALA A 609 10.46 4.76 -4.47
CA ALA A 609 11.83 5.26 -4.59
C ALA A 609 12.13 5.72 -6.02
N ALA A 610 11.71 4.95 -7.03
CA ALA A 610 11.86 5.33 -8.44
C ALA A 610 11.10 6.63 -8.77
N LEU A 611 9.88 6.81 -8.23
CA LEU A 611 9.09 8.04 -8.42
C LEU A 611 9.80 9.28 -7.91
N VAL A 612 10.33 9.23 -6.68
CA VAL A 612 10.94 10.43 -6.06
C VAL A 612 12.41 10.63 -6.45
N TYR A 613 13.04 9.62 -7.02
CA TYR A 613 14.47 9.63 -7.36
C TYR A 613 14.88 10.80 -8.27
N PRO A 614 14.16 11.22 -9.32
CA PRO A 614 14.59 12.33 -10.16
C PRO A 614 14.77 13.66 -9.41
N GLY A 615 14.18 13.79 -8.23
CA GLY A 615 14.33 14.96 -7.36
C GLY A 615 15.24 14.69 -6.16
N VAL A 616 14.93 13.67 -5.36
CA VAL A 616 15.70 13.34 -4.14
C VAL A 616 17.11 12.89 -4.49
N GLY A 617 17.29 12.17 -5.61
CA GLY A 617 18.62 11.75 -6.07
C GLY A 617 19.58 12.90 -6.31
N VAL A 618 19.11 14.09 -6.68
CA VAL A 618 19.98 15.27 -6.85
C VAL A 618 20.72 15.63 -5.54
N LEU A 619 20.11 15.37 -4.37
CA LEU A 619 20.70 15.63 -3.06
C LEU A 619 21.81 14.64 -2.70
N GLU A 620 21.91 13.51 -3.37
CA GLU A 620 22.88 12.44 -3.08
C GLU A 620 24.34 12.89 -3.17
N THR A 621 24.63 13.91 -3.96
CA THR A 621 25.96 14.46 -4.13
C THR A 621 26.35 15.51 -3.09
N THR A 622 25.45 15.76 -2.14
CA THR A 622 25.70 16.67 -1.00
C THR A 622 26.07 15.87 0.27
N ASN A 623 26.19 16.56 1.40
CA ASN A 623 26.49 15.95 2.69
C ASN A 623 25.25 15.51 3.49
N VAL A 624 24.09 15.29 2.83
CA VAL A 624 22.95 14.62 3.45
C VAL A 624 22.85 13.16 2.98
N SER A 625 22.40 12.28 3.85
CA SER A 625 22.01 10.92 3.45
C SER A 625 20.67 10.99 2.77
N VAL A 626 20.56 10.37 1.59
CA VAL A 626 19.28 10.14 0.88
C VAL A 626 18.70 8.75 1.20
N GLY A 627 19.00 8.21 2.37
CA GLY A 627 18.47 6.95 2.85
C GLY A 627 19.24 5.70 2.40
N ARG A 628 20.33 5.82 1.63
CA ARG A 628 21.20 4.66 1.34
C ARG A 628 21.75 4.09 2.65
N GLY A 629 21.77 2.76 2.76
CA GLY A 629 22.14 2.09 4.01
C GLY A 629 21.02 2.09 5.07
N THR A 630 19.80 2.44 4.70
CA THR A 630 18.60 2.29 5.52
C THR A 630 17.58 1.41 4.78
N GLU A 631 16.46 1.10 5.42
CA GLU A 631 15.34 0.41 4.77
C GLU A 631 14.53 1.30 3.80
N ARG A 632 14.80 2.63 3.78
CA ARG A 632 14.06 3.64 2.99
C ARG A 632 14.97 4.45 2.05
N PRO A 633 15.76 3.81 1.15
CA PRO A 633 16.60 4.56 0.21
C PRO A 633 15.72 5.44 -0.69
N PHE A 634 16.12 6.72 -0.83
CA PHE A 634 15.43 7.81 -1.53
C PHE A 634 14.07 8.22 -0.96
N GLU A 635 13.52 7.48 -0.04
CA GLU A 635 12.26 7.79 0.64
C GLU A 635 12.49 8.43 2.02
N TRP A 636 13.75 8.62 2.43
CA TRP A 636 14.18 9.33 3.63
C TRP A 636 15.41 10.18 3.32
N VAL A 637 15.43 11.39 3.93
CA VAL A 637 16.61 12.30 3.87
C VAL A 637 16.97 12.75 5.26
N GLY A 638 18.26 12.69 5.62
CA GLY A 638 18.71 13.07 6.95
C GLY A 638 20.22 13.29 7.07
N ALA A 639 20.61 13.89 8.20
CA ALA A 639 22.00 14.11 8.58
C ALA A 639 22.14 14.20 10.11
N PRO A 640 23.36 14.04 10.70
CA PRO A 640 23.56 14.15 12.14
C PRO A 640 23.21 15.53 12.70
N TRP A 641 23.37 16.58 11.91
CA TRP A 641 23.10 17.97 12.26
C TRP A 641 21.67 18.43 11.94
N LEU A 642 20.85 17.59 11.31
CA LEU A 642 19.53 17.98 10.77
C LEU A 642 18.44 17.81 11.83
N ASP A 643 17.67 18.89 12.08
CA ASP A 643 16.42 18.80 12.84
C ASP A 643 15.27 18.34 11.92
N GLY A 644 14.93 17.05 12.03
CA GLY A 644 13.87 16.46 11.22
C GLY A 644 12.48 17.07 11.48
N ARG A 645 12.21 17.60 12.69
CA ARG A 645 10.93 18.26 13.01
C ARG A 645 10.82 19.62 12.31
N ALA A 646 11.88 20.41 12.38
CA ALA A 646 11.93 21.70 11.70
C ALA A 646 11.82 21.51 10.17
N LEU A 647 12.53 20.53 9.60
CA LEU A 647 12.48 20.23 8.17
C LEU A 647 11.09 19.75 7.75
N ALA A 648 10.45 18.85 8.52
CA ALA A 648 9.09 18.37 8.23
C ALA A 648 8.06 19.50 8.30
N ALA A 649 8.13 20.38 9.29
CA ALA A 649 7.27 21.55 9.43
C ALA A 649 7.41 22.50 8.24
N GLU A 650 8.64 22.84 7.85
CA GLU A 650 8.94 23.71 6.71
C GLU A 650 8.41 23.12 5.40
N LEU A 651 8.65 21.83 5.13
CA LEU A 651 8.23 21.19 3.89
C LEU A 651 6.70 20.98 3.82
N ASN A 652 6.08 20.57 4.92
CA ASN A 652 4.63 20.43 4.97
C ASN A 652 3.91 21.78 4.86
N GLY A 653 4.53 22.85 5.40
CA GLY A 653 4.03 24.22 5.26
C GLY A 653 4.02 24.74 3.81
N ARG A 654 4.81 24.16 2.91
CA ARG A 654 4.84 24.51 1.48
C ARG A 654 3.68 23.93 0.68
N GLY A 655 2.89 23.01 1.25
CA GLY A 655 1.72 22.42 0.58
C GLY A 655 2.04 21.63 -0.70
N LEU A 656 3.18 20.93 -0.75
CA LEU A 656 3.60 20.18 -1.92
C LEU A 656 2.57 19.08 -2.26
N PRO A 657 2.09 18.99 -3.50
CA PRO A 657 1.02 18.06 -3.85
C PRO A 657 1.50 16.60 -3.79
N GLY A 658 0.64 15.72 -3.32
CA GLY A 658 0.86 14.27 -3.33
C GLY A 658 1.92 13.75 -2.36
N VAL A 659 2.48 14.58 -1.47
CA VAL A 659 3.53 14.16 -0.53
C VAL A 659 3.33 14.80 0.84
N ARG A 660 3.74 14.07 1.90
CA ARG A 660 3.85 14.54 3.27
C ARG A 660 5.21 14.15 3.83
N PHE A 661 5.71 14.93 4.79
CA PHE A 661 7.00 14.71 5.43
C PHE A 661 6.79 14.40 6.91
N VAL A 662 7.40 13.29 7.35
CA VAL A 662 7.31 12.83 8.74
C VAL A 662 8.72 12.83 9.35
N PRO A 663 8.93 13.48 10.50
CA PRO A 663 10.24 13.49 11.14
C PRO A 663 10.59 12.08 11.67
N VAL A 664 11.69 11.52 11.19
CA VAL A 664 12.17 10.18 11.57
C VAL A 664 13.69 10.18 11.69
N GLY A 665 14.19 9.73 12.84
CA GLY A 665 15.62 9.48 13.04
C GLY A 665 16.02 8.11 12.50
N ARG A 666 17.20 8.02 11.83
CA ARG A 666 17.77 6.75 11.34
C ARG A 666 19.29 6.75 11.50
N THR A 667 19.87 5.55 11.53
CA THR A 667 21.32 5.34 11.52
C THR A 667 21.68 4.52 10.28
N PRO A 668 22.22 5.14 9.21
CA PRO A 668 22.64 4.40 8.01
C PRO A 668 23.71 3.36 8.33
N VAL A 669 23.60 2.16 7.77
CA VAL A 669 24.62 1.09 7.92
C VAL A 669 25.68 1.14 6.82
N SER A 670 25.47 1.96 5.79
CA SER A 670 26.42 2.19 4.68
C SER A 670 26.26 3.60 4.12
N SER A 671 27.15 4.01 3.18
CA SER A 671 27.12 5.31 2.47
C SER A 671 27.39 6.51 3.42
N VAL A 672 26.85 7.69 3.07
CA VAL A 672 27.01 8.93 3.83
C VAL A 672 26.44 8.77 5.24
N HIS A 673 27.22 9.18 6.26
CA HIS A 673 26.88 9.07 7.69
C HIS A 673 26.72 7.64 8.23
N LYS A 674 27.41 6.65 7.62
CA LYS A 674 27.47 5.27 8.15
C LYS A 674 27.74 5.26 9.66
N GLY A 675 26.87 4.56 10.42
CA GLY A 675 26.99 4.37 11.86
C GLY A 675 26.69 5.61 12.73
N LYS A 676 26.27 6.73 12.12
CA LYS A 676 25.94 7.97 12.86
C LYS A 676 24.41 8.10 12.97
N PRO A 677 23.87 8.35 14.17
CA PRO A 677 22.47 8.74 14.32
C PRO A 677 22.19 10.05 13.57
N CYS A 678 21.17 10.06 12.75
CA CYS A 678 20.77 11.21 11.94
C CYS A 678 19.31 11.57 12.22
N GLY A 679 19.03 12.86 12.41
CA GLY A 679 17.69 13.41 12.27
C GLY A 679 17.33 13.52 10.80
N GLY A 680 16.05 13.38 10.46
CA GLY A 680 15.62 13.45 9.08
C GLY A 680 14.12 13.38 8.89
N VAL A 681 13.69 13.23 7.64
CA VAL A 681 12.28 13.12 7.26
C VAL A 681 12.05 11.96 6.32
N ASP A 682 10.99 11.18 6.59
CA ASP A 682 10.40 10.27 5.61
C ASP A 682 9.51 11.04 4.64
N LEU A 683 9.60 10.68 3.36
CA LEU A 683 8.69 11.12 2.30
C LEU A 683 7.55 10.11 2.20
N ILE A 684 6.34 10.57 2.48
CA ILE A 684 5.13 9.76 2.38
C ILE A 684 4.35 10.24 1.15
N VAL A 685 4.37 9.44 0.10
CA VAL A 685 3.57 9.70 -1.09
C VAL A 685 2.10 9.43 -0.77
N THR A 686 1.27 10.44 -0.86
CA THR A 686 -0.17 10.40 -0.56
C THR A 686 -1.03 10.36 -1.82
N ASP A 687 -0.51 10.89 -2.93
CA ASP A 687 -1.12 10.82 -4.25
C ASP A 687 0.00 10.72 -5.30
N TRP A 688 0.11 9.54 -5.89
CA TRP A 688 1.14 9.23 -6.87
C TRP A 688 1.08 10.12 -8.12
N ALA A 689 -0.13 10.41 -8.61
CA ALA A 689 -0.34 11.21 -9.82
C ALA A 689 -0.04 12.70 -9.62
N ALA A 690 -0.20 13.19 -8.38
CA ALA A 690 0.04 14.57 -8.03
C ALA A 690 1.52 14.88 -7.70
N VAL A 691 2.34 13.86 -7.41
CA VAL A 691 3.76 14.08 -7.07
C VAL A 691 4.53 14.57 -8.28
N ARG A 692 5.23 15.68 -8.08
CA ARG A 692 6.18 16.25 -9.04
C ARG A 692 7.60 16.10 -8.48
N PRO A 693 8.33 15.02 -8.84
CA PRO A 693 9.57 14.66 -8.16
C PRO A 693 10.67 15.70 -8.28
N VAL A 694 10.85 16.35 -9.42
CA VAL A 694 11.94 17.31 -9.59
C VAL A 694 11.70 18.59 -8.77
N PRO A 695 10.54 19.27 -8.85
CA PRO A 695 10.21 20.34 -7.91
C PRO A 695 10.30 19.94 -6.44
N LEU A 696 9.85 18.71 -6.08
CA LEU A 696 9.96 18.16 -4.73
C LEU A 696 11.41 18.20 -4.22
N GLY A 697 12.38 17.65 -4.99
CA GLY A 697 13.79 17.66 -4.62
C GLY A 697 14.35 19.08 -4.45
N LEU A 698 13.97 20.02 -5.31
CA LEU A 698 14.39 21.42 -5.20
C LEU A 698 13.77 22.13 -3.99
N HIS A 699 12.53 21.84 -3.65
CA HIS A 699 11.90 22.33 -2.42
C HIS A 699 12.61 21.81 -1.17
N MET A 700 13.06 20.54 -1.18
CA MET A 700 13.87 19.97 -0.11
C MET A 700 15.23 20.66 -0.03
N ALA A 701 15.92 20.87 -1.14
CA ALA A 701 17.18 21.61 -1.20
C ALA A 701 17.02 23.05 -0.66
N ALA A 702 15.97 23.76 -1.08
CA ALA A 702 15.67 25.11 -0.59
C ALA A 702 15.35 25.14 0.91
N ALA A 703 14.68 24.10 1.45
CA ALA A 703 14.42 23.99 2.89
C ALA A 703 15.71 23.72 3.68
N LEU A 704 16.57 22.81 3.21
CA LEU A 704 17.87 22.53 3.80
C LEU A 704 18.73 23.80 3.85
N ARG A 705 18.81 24.55 2.74
CA ARG A 705 19.53 25.81 2.70
C ARG A 705 18.98 26.85 3.69
N LYS A 706 17.65 26.95 3.82
CA LYS A 706 17.01 27.89 4.74
C LYS A 706 17.28 27.56 6.20
N LEU A 707 17.19 26.28 6.57
CA LEU A 707 17.27 25.83 7.95
C LEU A 707 18.71 25.57 8.42
N HIS A 708 19.59 25.14 7.51
CA HIS A 708 20.94 24.70 7.81
C HIS A 708 21.96 25.29 6.82
N PRO A 709 22.05 26.64 6.70
CA PRO A 709 22.91 27.30 5.70
C PRO A 709 24.43 27.09 5.95
N ALA A 710 24.82 26.81 7.18
CA ALA A 710 26.20 26.59 7.55
C ALA A 710 26.64 25.13 7.45
N GLU A 711 25.71 24.19 7.76
CA GLU A 711 26.01 22.77 7.83
C GLU A 711 25.82 22.06 6.48
N TRP A 712 24.88 22.55 5.64
CA TRP A 712 24.55 21.90 4.37
C TRP A 712 25.52 22.32 3.26
N GLU A 713 26.30 21.37 2.76
CA GLU A 713 27.28 21.58 1.70
C GLU A 713 26.64 21.44 0.32
N THR A 714 26.60 22.52 -0.46
CA THR A 714 26.00 22.55 -1.80
C THR A 714 27.00 22.31 -2.93
N LYS A 715 28.29 22.27 -2.64
CA LYS A 715 29.39 22.26 -3.63
C LYS A 715 29.23 21.27 -4.77
N ASN A 716 28.70 20.08 -4.50
CA ASN A 716 28.56 19.03 -5.50
C ASN A 716 27.10 18.86 -5.98
N LEU A 717 26.17 19.68 -5.57
CA LEU A 717 24.75 19.54 -5.93
C LEU A 717 24.54 19.57 -7.46
N ASP A 718 25.33 20.36 -8.18
CA ASP A 718 25.23 20.48 -9.63
C ASP A 718 25.76 19.25 -10.39
N ARG A 719 26.40 18.30 -9.73
CA ARG A 719 26.97 17.11 -10.40
C ARG A 719 25.89 16.24 -11.08
N LEU A 720 24.70 16.14 -10.49
CA LEU A 720 23.56 15.39 -11.06
C LEU A 720 22.52 16.34 -11.69
N LEU A 721 22.43 17.57 -11.19
CA LEU A 721 21.55 18.60 -11.77
C LEU A 721 22.02 19.02 -13.17
N VAL A 722 23.31 19.20 -13.35
CA VAL A 722 24.01 19.57 -14.60
C VAL A 722 23.30 20.72 -15.34
N HIS A 723 22.89 21.74 -14.57
CA HIS A 723 22.24 22.95 -15.09
C HIS A 723 22.61 24.15 -14.22
N GLN A 724 23.58 24.95 -14.68
CA GLN A 724 24.23 26.01 -13.92
C GLN A 724 23.23 27.05 -13.40
N ALA A 725 22.32 27.51 -14.27
CA ALA A 725 21.35 28.54 -13.88
C ALA A 725 20.40 28.10 -12.75
N THR A 726 20.03 26.81 -12.71
CA THR A 726 19.22 26.25 -11.62
C THR A 726 20.03 26.13 -10.33
N PHE A 727 21.27 25.67 -10.43
CA PHE A 727 22.19 25.57 -9.31
C PHE A 727 22.42 26.95 -8.66
N ASP A 728 22.83 27.95 -9.46
CA ASP A 728 23.10 29.30 -8.98
C ASP A 728 21.84 29.94 -8.36
N GLY A 729 20.68 29.77 -8.99
CA GLY A 729 19.43 30.26 -8.48
C GLY A 729 19.04 29.62 -7.15
N LEU A 730 19.24 28.31 -6.99
CA LEU A 730 18.98 27.60 -5.73
C LEU A 730 19.94 28.05 -4.62
N VAL A 731 21.23 28.17 -4.93
CA VAL A 731 22.26 28.68 -4.00
C VAL A 731 21.99 30.13 -3.63
N ALA A 732 21.48 30.95 -4.53
CA ALA A 732 21.04 32.33 -4.25
C ALA A 732 19.71 32.42 -3.48
N GLY A 733 19.02 31.30 -3.22
CA GLY A 733 17.75 31.26 -2.50
C GLY A 733 16.54 31.70 -3.34
N ARG A 734 16.62 31.66 -4.66
CA ARG A 734 15.48 31.98 -5.53
C ARG A 734 14.35 30.99 -5.32
N PRO A 735 13.08 31.44 -5.40
CA PRO A 735 11.92 30.58 -5.32
C PRO A 735 11.94 29.45 -6.38
N VAL A 736 11.58 28.23 -6.00
CA VAL A 736 11.57 27.08 -6.92
C VAL A 736 10.71 27.35 -8.16
N ALA A 737 9.60 28.04 -8.01
CA ALA A 737 8.73 28.44 -9.13
C ALA A 737 9.42 29.34 -10.17
N GLU A 738 10.43 30.15 -9.77
CA GLU A 738 11.25 30.94 -10.71
C GLU A 738 12.22 30.03 -11.45
N LEU A 739 12.83 29.08 -10.77
CA LEU A 739 13.71 28.08 -11.38
C LEU A 739 12.95 27.25 -12.41
N GLU A 740 11.71 26.84 -12.08
CA GLU A 740 10.84 26.12 -13.01
C GLU A 740 10.54 26.95 -14.28
N ARG A 741 10.24 28.24 -14.11
CA ARG A 741 10.02 29.12 -15.26
C ARG A 741 11.26 29.25 -16.14
N ALA A 742 12.44 29.29 -15.54
CA ALA A 742 13.70 29.45 -16.26
C ALA A 742 14.03 28.27 -17.17
N TRP A 743 13.75 27.02 -16.77
CA TRP A 743 14.03 25.87 -17.62
C TRP A 743 12.88 25.47 -18.56
N ARG A 744 11.68 26.04 -18.39
CA ARG A 744 10.50 25.69 -19.21
C ARG A 744 10.76 25.71 -20.71
N PRO A 745 11.41 26.74 -21.30
CA PRO A 745 11.68 26.76 -22.74
C PRO A 745 12.56 25.59 -23.22
N GLY A 746 13.52 25.14 -22.41
CA GLY A 746 14.34 23.96 -22.70
C GLY A 746 13.52 22.67 -22.70
N LEU A 747 12.61 22.56 -21.72
CA LEU A 747 11.73 21.42 -21.58
C LEU A 747 10.72 21.32 -22.73
N GLU A 748 10.16 22.47 -23.18
CA GLU A 748 9.25 22.55 -24.33
C GLU A 748 9.97 22.13 -25.63
N ARG A 749 11.20 22.61 -25.87
CA ARG A 749 12.01 22.16 -27.01
C ARG A 749 12.27 20.66 -26.97
N PHE A 750 12.61 20.11 -25.81
CA PHE A 750 12.79 18.66 -25.66
C PHE A 750 11.50 17.91 -25.94
N ALA A 751 10.37 18.35 -25.38
CA ALA A 751 9.07 17.72 -25.61
C ALA A 751 8.66 17.70 -27.08
N ALA A 752 8.89 18.79 -27.81
CA ALA A 752 8.69 18.86 -29.27
C ALA A 752 9.67 17.94 -30.04
N GLY A 753 10.94 17.96 -29.65
CA GLY A 753 11.99 17.18 -30.32
C GLY A 753 11.84 15.67 -30.18
N ARG A 754 11.32 15.21 -29.00
CA ARG A 754 11.11 13.78 -28.77
C ARG A 754 9.92 13.19 -29.56
N ALA A 755 9.00 14.02 -30.05
CA ALA A 755 7.80 13.55 -30.77
C ALA A 755 8.12 12.58 -31.92
N GLY A 756 9.21 12.82 -32.63
CA GLY A 756 9.63 11.99 -33.76
C GLY A 756 10.23 10.61 -33.40
N VAL A 757 10.41 10.30 -32.12
CA VAL A 757 10.96 9.01 -31.66
C VAL A 757 10.01 8.25 -30.77
N LEU A 758 8.80 8.76 -30.52
CA LEU A 758 7.79 8.11 -29.70
C LEU A 758 7.26 6.86 -30.39
N LEU A 759 7.30 5.73 -29.71
CA LEU A 759 6.90 4.42 -30.22
C LEU A 759 5.51 3.98 -29.76
N TYR A 760 4.96 4.65 -28.75
CA TYR A 760 3.73 4.25 -28.07
C TYR A 760 2.72 5.41 -28.01
N GLY A 761 1.43 5.08 -28.14
CA GLY A 761 0.32 6.02 -27.98
C GLY A 761 0.01 6.32 -26.49
N GLU A 762 -0.81 7.37 -26.26
CA GLU A 762 -1.34 7.73 -24.94
C GLU A 762 -2.41 6.76 -24.44
#